data_b3c08b1c345ff2699668ce27cdd01a64
#
_entry.id   b3c08b1c345ff2699668ce27cdd01a64
#
_cell.length_a   1.000
_cell.length_b   1.000
_cell.length_c   1.000
_cell.angle_alpha   90.00
_cell.angle_beta   90.00
_cell.angle_gamma   90.00
#
_symmetry.space_group_name_H-M   'P 1'
#
loop_
_entity.id
_entity.type
_entity.pdbx_description
1 polymer ?
#
loop_
_entity_poly.entity_id
_entity_poly.type
_entity_poly.pdbx_seq_one_letter_code
_entity_poly.pdbx_strand_id
1 'polypeptide(L)'
;MEEDEVEDDNIPDFAQYAGFEGNQTGEEERDADGNNVADDLSQMLHDAKEDCESEKRAHKLDKMPKNGVSDKAFGDLLKLIKNILPEGNKLPETMYEAKKIVCPLGLEVQKIHACPNDCILYRGEEYDNVEACPVCKALCYKIRRDDPGEVDGQLTKKRIPAKVMWYFPIIPRLRRLFRNKGNARMMRWHAEERQQDGMLRHPADGPKQPGNDIDVYLRPLVEDLKLLWKKEGVPVWDEDKQEEFNLRALLFVTINDWPALSNLSGQSNKGYKACTHCMDETESTYLKHCRKVVYMGHRRFLATNHQVRKKGKHFEHKADHRTKPKHRGGKTVFAMVKDLQVVLGNGPSSQLIESEDGHAAMWKKNSIFWELPYWEFLDVRHAIDVMHLTKNLCVNLLGFLGVYEKSKDTLEARNDLKHMEQRGDLHPESKEKGSHYLSLASYTLSKAEKESIFECLESIKVPSGCFTNIKRIISTKEKKFTNLKSHDCHVLMTQLLPVVIRGILLDNVRATITKLCAFMNAISQKVIDPDRLEALQNDVVQCLVSFELIFPSSFFNIMTHLLCHLVKEIGILGPVYLHNMFPFERYMGVLKKYVRNRARPEASIAKGYGTEEVIEFCVEFIEDHRPIGLPESRHKGRLRGKGTLGRKAIMTVDNNLFRKAHFTVLQQSSLVAPYIEEHLALVRARNIGKSDAWITRHHIDTFSTWLRQHLMGNETINQQLAFLARGPSGSIVTFQGYEINGYTFYTRAQDMKSTNQNSAVRIDAMGHDGTTGTYYGAIEDI
;
A
#
# COMPACT_ATOMS: atom_id res chain seq x y z
N MET A 1 7.10 47.38 -16.65
CA MET A 1 6.64 46.87 -15.35
C MET A 1 6.70 45.35 -15.50
N GLU A 2 7.76 44.79 -14.97
CA GLU A 2 8.01 43.36 -14.98
C GLU A 2 7.07 42.71 -13.94
N GLU A 3 6.27 41.77 -14.38
CA GLU A 3 5.46 40.93 -13.51
C GLU A 3 6.40 39.90 -12.86
N ASP A 4 6.68 40.10 -11.58
CA ASP A 4 7.36 39.11 -10.75
C ASP A 4 6.47 37.87 -10.62
N GLU A 5 6.80 36.80 -11.35
CA GLU A 5 6.30 35.45 -11.08
C GLU A 5 6.81 35.01 -9.70
N VAL A 6 5.93 35.01 -8.72
CA VAL A 6 6.21 34.49 -7.38
C VAL A 6 6.24 32.96 -7.47
N GLU A 7 7.43 32.41 -7.64
CA GLU A 7 7.67 30.98 -7.46
C GLU A 7 7.35 30.63 -6.01
N ASP A 8 6.40 29.69 -5.83
CA ASP A 8 5.95 29.20 -4.52
C ASP A 8 6.90 28.09 -4.04
N ASP A 9 8.10 28.49 -3.57
CA ASP A 9 9.22 27.63 -3.15
C ASP A 9 8.94 26.74 -1.92
N ASN A 10 7.72 26.75 -1.36
CA ASN A 10 7.42 26.06 -0.11
C ASN A 10 6.48 24.84 -0.23
N ILE A 11 6.08 24.45 -1.43
CA ILE A 11 5.47 23.14 -1.68
C ILE A 11 6.56 22.28 -2.31
N PRO A 12 6.93 21.13 -1.72
CA PRO A 12 7.85 20.22 -2.38
C PRO A 12 7.34 19.92 -3.79
N ASP A 13 8.09 20.31 -4.80
CA ASP A 13 7.79 19.93 -6.18
C ASP A 13 7.97 18.43 -6.31
N PHE A 14 6.85 17.71 -6.38
CA PHE A 14 6.84 16.26 -6.53
C PHE A 14 7.48 15.80 -7.85
N ALA A 15 7.68 16.70 -8.81
CA ALA A 15 8.42 16.41 -10.04
C ALA A 15 9.93 16.20 -9.76
N GLN A 16 10.51 16.85 -8.74
CA GLN A 16 11.90 16.62 -8.34
C GLN A 16 12.13 15.23 -7.71
N TYR A 17 11.09 14.61 -7.14
CA TYR A 17 11.19 13.24 -6.63
C TYR A 17 11.06 12.15 -7.70
N ALA A 18 10.74 12.52 -8.95
CA ALA A 18 10.80 11.62 -10.11
C ALA A 18 12.21 11.50 -10.69
N GLY A 19 13.13 12.37 -10.30
CA GLY A 19 14.54 12.38 -10.68
C GLY A 19 15.39 11.55 -9.71
N PHE A 20 15.30 10.23 -9.77
CA PHE A 20 16.33 9.35 -9.23
C PHE A 20 17.47 9.30 -10.26
N GLU A 21 18.44 10.17 -10.14
CA GLU A 21 19.78 9.89 -10.63
C GLU A 21 20.33 8.72 -9.81
N GLY A 22 20.33 7.56 -10.43
CA GLY A 22 21.05 6.41 -9.94
C GLY A 22 22.55 6.70 -10.01
N ASN A 23 23.14 7.12 -8.92
CA ASN A 23 24.57 6.99 -8.71
C ASN A 23 24.90 5.50 -8.78
N GLN A 24 25.41 5.07 -9.91
CA GLN A 24 26.20 3.87 -10.04
C GLN A 24 27.52 4.11 -9.32
N THR A 25 27.57 3.90 -8.01
CA THR A 25 28.77 3.40 -7.37
C THR A 25 28.50 1.93 -7.13
N GLY A 26 29.10 1.09 -7.98
CA GLY A 26 29.17 -0.33 -7.79
C GLY A 26 30.02 -0.61 -6.54
N GLU A 27 29.36 -0.90 -5.45
CA GLU A 27 29.87 -1.81 -4.44
C GLU A 27 29.00 -3.06 -4.54
N GLU A 28 29.51 -4.03 -5.25
CA GLU A 28 29.09 -5.42 -5.15
C GLU A 28 29.25 -5.80 -3.67
N GLU A 29 28.13 -5.87 -2.94
CA GLU A 29 28.09 -6.71 -1.75
C GLU A 29 28.31 -8.14 -2.23
N ARG A 30 29.57 -8.57 -2.14
CA ARG A 30 29.92 -9.99 -2.23
C ARG A 30 29.32 -10.66 -1.01
N ASP A 31 28.22 -11.38 -1.23
CA ASP A 31 27.78 -12.39 -0.29
C ASP A 31 28.95 -13.33 -0.04
N ALA A 32 29.29 -13.54 1.23
CA ALA A 32 30.43 -14.32 1.68
C ALA A 32 30.24 -15.84 1.51
N ASP A 33 29.33 -16.27 0.65
CA ASP A 33 29.22 -17.64 0.17
C ASP A 33 29.47 -17.63 -1.34
N GLY A 34 30.70 -17.98 -1.70
CA GLY A 34 31.18 -18.05 -3.08
C GLY A 34 30.56 -19.18 -3.89
N ASN A 35 29.24 -19.22 -3.99
CA ASN A 35 28.54 -20.08 -4.91
C ASN A 35 28.42 -19.38 -6.26
N ASN A 36 29.11 -19.91 -7.21
CA ASN A 36 29.18 -19.46 -8.58
C ASN A 36 27.81 -19.68 -9.24
N VAL A 37 27.20 -18.62 -9.80
CA VAL A 37 25.92 -18.69 -10.54
C VAL A 37 25.96 -19.78 -11.64
N ALA A 38 27.15 -20.13 -12.13
CA ALA A 38 27.38 -21.21 -13.07
C ALA A 38 27.16 -22.59 -12.43
N ASP A 39 27.49 -22.79 -11.15
CA ASP A 39 27.28 -24.05 -10.43
C ASP A 39 25.81 -24.26 -10.09
N ASP A 40 25.09 -23.21 -9.72
CA ASP A 40 23.63 -23.26 -9.52
C ASP A 40 22.88 -23.58 -10.81
N LEU A 41 23.36 -23.06 -11.96
CA LEU A 41 22.78 -23.36 -13.26
C LEU A 41 23.09 -24.81 -13.68
N SER A 42 24.29 -25.32 -13.38
CA SER A 42 24.69 -26.69 -13.64
C SER A 42 23.91 -27.70 -12.79
N GLN A 43 23.65 -27.37 -11.51
CA GLN A 43 22.84 -28.21 -10.62
C GLN A 43 21.38 -28.21 -11.07
N MET A 44 20.83 -27.06 -11.43
CA MET A 44 19.46 -26.91 -11.97
C MET A 44 19.27 -27.71 -13.27
N LEU A 45 20.31 -27.79 -14.11
CA LEU A 45 20.32 -28.60 -15.35
C LEU A 45 20.49 -30.10 -15.10
N HIS A 46 21.23 -30.47 -14.07
CA HIS A 46 21.34 -31.85 -13.63
C HIS A 46 20.01 -32.39 -13.12
N ASP A 47 19.33 -31.58 -12.28
CA ASP A 47 18.00 -31.89 -11.73
C ASP A 47 16.93 -31.94 -12.85
N ALA A 48 17.02 -31.07 -13.86
CA ALA A 48 16.15 -31.09 -15.03
C ALA A 48 16.37 -32.32 -15.92
N LYS A 49 17.59 -32.88 -15.96
CA LYS A 49 17.90 -34.14 -16.68
C LYS A 49 17.27 -35.38 -16.04
N GLU A 50 17.33 -35.49 -14.70
CA GLU A 50 16.69 -36.58 -13.96
C GLU A 50 15.16 -36.55 -14.08
N ASP A 51 14.59 -35.36 -14.22
CA ASP A 51 13.13 -35.14 -14.32
C ASP A 51 12.55 -35.28 -15.75
N CYS A 52 13.40 -35.30 -16.78
CA CYS A 52 12.96 -35.36 -18.19
C CYS A 52 12.41 -36.73 -18.64
N GLU A 53 12.54 -37.75 -17.82
CA GLU A 53 12.00 -39.08 -18.12
C GLU A 53 10.47 -39.20 -17.93
N SER A 54 9.78 -38.17 -17.46
CA SER A 54 8.34 -38.14 -17.35
C SER A 54 7.72 -37.02 -18.21
N GLU A 55 6.96 -37.37 -19.22
CA GLU A 55 6.33 -36.55 -20.27
C GLU A 55 5.35 -35.42 -19.82
N LYS A 56 5.35 -34.97 -18.57
CA LYS A 56 4.32 -34.03 -18.04
C LYS A 56 4.90 -32.88 -17.22
N ARG A 57 5.95 -32.18 -17.70
CA ARG A 57 6.45 -31.03 -16.94
C ARG A 57 6.62 -29.77 -17.80
N ALA A 58 5.56 -28.96 -17.85
CA ALA A 58 5.66 -27.56 -18.31
C ALA A 58 6.26 -26.69 -17.20
N HIS A 59 7.21 -25.82 -17.53
CA HIS A 59 8.09 -25.16 -16.57
C HIS A 59 7.80 -23.66 -16.41
N LYS A 60 8.07 -23.12 -15.23
CA LYS A 60 8.03 -21.68 -14.90
C LYS A 60 9.07 -20.89 -15.69
N LEU A 61 8.86 -20.70 -16.98
CA LEU A 61 9.61 -19.75 -17.81
C LEU A 61 9.28 -18.28 -17.43
N ASP A 62 8.19 -18.05 -16.73
CA ASP A 62 7.68 -16.75 -16.34
C ASP A 62 8.54 -16.00 -15.30
N LYS A 63 9.22 -16.72 -14.42
CA LYS A 63 10.04 -16.09 -13.38
C LYS A 63 11.44 -15.66 -13.84
N MET A 64 11.97 -16.24 -14.90
CA MET A 64 13.31 -15.93 -15.34
C MET A 64 13.53 -14.46 -15.78
N PRO A 65 12.64 -13.84 -16.57
CA PRO A 65 12.76 -12.42 -16.87
C PRO A 65 12.54 -11.51 -15.64
N LYS A 66 11.74 -11.97 -14.69
CA LYS A 66 11.47 -11.23 -13.44
C LYS A 66 12.66 -11.25 -12.47
N ASN A 67 13.50 -12.27 -12.55
CA ASN A 67 14.66 -12.45 -11.67
C ASN A 67 15.97 -11.85 -12.23
N GLY A 68 15.89 -10.98 -13.24
CA GLY A 68 17.04 -10.27 -13.78
C GLY A 68 17.95 -11.11 -14.70
N VAL A 69 17.51 -12.27 -15.16
CA VAL A 69 18.23 -13.08 -16.16
C VAL A 69 18.33 -12.31 -17.47
N SER A 70 19.53 -12.17 -18.03
CA SER A 70 19.76 -11.48 -19.30
C SER A 70 19.13 -12.22 -20.48
N ASP A 71 18.75 -11.50 -21.55
CA ASP A 71 18.22 -12.14 -22.78
C ASP A 71 19.18 -13.17 -23.36
N LYS A 72 20.51 -13.00 -23.15
CA LYS A 72 21.54 -13.96 -23.55
C LYS A 72 21.48 -15.23 -22.70
N ALA A 73 21.49 -15.09 -21.37
CA ALA A 73 21.42 -16.23 -20.46
C ALA A 73 20.12 -17.04 -20.62
N PHE A 74 19.00 -16.36 -20.88
CA PHE A 74 17.74 -17.00 -21.22
C PHE A 74 17.80 -17.75 -22.54
N GLY A 75 18.44 -17.18 -23.59
CA GLY A 75 18.68 -17.84 -24.87
C GLY A 75 19.59 -19.08 -24.74
N ASP A 76 20.62 -18.98 -23.90
CA ASP A 76 21.52 -20.10 -23.64
C ASP A 76 20.77 -21.25 -22.92
N LEU A 77 19.88 -20.91 -21.96
CA LEU A 77 19.01 -21.88 -21.31
C LEU A 77 18.03 -22.55 -22.29
N LEU A 78 17.40 -21.77 -23.19
CA LEU A 78 16.51 -22.34 -24.22
C LEU A 78 17.23 -23.34 -25.10
N LYS A 79 18.48 -23.06 -25.52
CA LYS A 79 19.30 -23.98 -26.29
C LYS A 79 19.62 -25.27 -25.51
N LEU A 80 19.96 -25.14 -24.24
CA LEU A 80 20.20 -26.30 -23.36
C LEU A 80 18.97 -27.17 -23.22
N ILE A 81 17.81 -26.58 -22.96
CA ILE A 81 16.53 -27.31 -22.84
C ILE A 81 16.20 -27.97 -24.20
N LYS A 82 16.42 -27.28 -25.31
CA LYS A 82 16.18 -27.81 -26.66
C LYS A 82 17.02 -29.05 -26.93
N ASN A 83 18.27 -29.07 -26.47
CA ASN A 83 19.17 -30.20 -26.64
C ASN A 83 18.81 -31.43 -25.75
N ILE A 84 18.03 -31.20 -24.67
CA ILE A 84 17.53 -32.25 -23.77
C ILE A 84 16.24 -32.88 -24.29
N LEU A 85 15.47 -32.12 -25.06
CA LEU A 85 14.21 -32.58 -25.63
C LEU A 85 14.42 -33.47 -26.86
N PRO A 86 13.46 -34.33 -27.23
CA PRO A 86 13.57 -35.20 -28.40
C PRO A 86 13.86 -34.38 -29.69
N GLU A 87 14.56 -35.02 -30.63
CA GLU A 87 14.84 -34.41 -31.95
C GLU A 87 13.54 -33.99 -32.65
N GLY A 88 13.55 -32.82 -33.30
CA GLY A 88 12.39 -32.26 -33.97
C GLY A 88 11.45 -31.41 -33.08
N ASN A 89 11.83 -31.20 -31.80
CA ASN A 89 11.08 -30.30 -30.93
C ASN A 89 11.05 -28.86 -31.50
N LYS A 90 9.96 -28.13 -31.21
CA LYS A 90 9.73 -26.76 -31.70
C LYS A 90 10.15 -25.68 -30.72
N LEU A 91 10.96 -25.98 -29.69
CA LEU A 91 11.40 -25.01 -28.72
C LEU A 91 12.25 -23.92 -29.42
N PRO A 92 11.97 -22.64 -29.23
CA PRO A 92 12.77 -21.55 -29.78
C PRO A 92 14.16 -21.50 -29.16
N GLU A 93 15.17 -21.09 -29.91
CA GLU A 93 16.55 -21.01 -29.46
C GLU A 93 16.92 -19.64 -28.87
N THR A 94 16.10 -18.64 -29.14
CA THR A 94 16.37 -17.27 -28.73
C THR A 94 15.16 -16.61 -28.06
N MET A 95 15.41 -15.67 -27.16
CA MET A 95 14.36 -14.85 -26.57
C MET A 95 13.51 -14.12 -27.63
N TYR A 96 14.12 -13.76 -28.76
CA TYR A 96 13.40 -13.10 -29.87
C TYR A 96 12.39 -14.05 -30.52
N GLU A 97 12.78 -15.30 -30.80
CA GLU A 97 11.89 -16.31 -31.35
C GLU A 97 10.80 -16.71 -30.35
N ALA A 98 11.14 -16.90 -29.08
CA ALA A 98 10.18 -17.16 -28.02
C ALA A 98 9.11 -16.04 -27.95
N LYS A 99 9.53 -14.78 -27.97
CA LYS A 99 8.60 -13.64 -28.02
C LYS A 99 7.75 -13.63 -29.29
N LYS A 100 8.27 -14.06 -30.43
CA LYS A 100 7.52 -14.11 -31.70
C LYS A 100 6.39 -15.14 -31.66
N ILE A 101 6.56 -16.20 -30.88
CA ILE A 101 5.53 -17.25 -30.66
C ILE A 101 4.52 -16.77 -29.61
N VAL A 102 4.99 -16.17 -28.52
CA VAL A 102 4.16 -15.84 -27.34
C VAL A 102 3.37 -14.53 -27.55
N CYS A 103 3.98 -13.48 -28.12
CA CYS A 103 3.32 -12.18 -28.25
C CYS A 103 2.01 -12.17 -29.06
N PRO A 104 1.80 -12.98 -30.12
CA PRO A 104 0.52 -13.07 -30.81
C PRO A 104 -0.65 -13.63 -29.97
N LEU A 105 -0.35 -14.30 -28.85
CA LEU A 105 -1.34 -14.81 -27.92
C LEU A 105 -1.88 -13.73 -26.98
N GLY A 106 -1.30 -12.52 -27.02
CA GLY A 106 -1.67 -11.40 -26.16
C GLY A 106 -3.02 -10.79 -26.50
N LEU A 107 -3.59 -10.14 -25.49
CA LEU A 107 -4.79 -9.33 -25.67
C LEU A 107 -4.49 -8.10 -26.52
N GLU A 108 -5.50 -7.59 -27.20
CA GLU A 108 -5.40 -6.43 -28.07
C GLU A 108 -4.81 -5.21 -27.34
N VAL A 109 -3.87 -4.53 -28.04
CA VAL A 109 -3.31 -3.25 -27.62
C VAL A 109 -3.46 -2.27 -28.77
N GLN A 110 -4.19 -1.19 -28.54
CA GLN A 110 -4.46 -0.18 -29.55
C GLN A 110 -3.41 0.92 -29.53
N LYS A 111 -2.85 1.24 -30.70
CA LYS A 111 -2.00 2.41 -30.89
C LYS A 111 -2.85 3.53 -31.47
N ILE A 112 -3.09 4.56 -30.68
CA ILE A 112 -3.91 5.70 -31.05
C ILE A 112 -2.99 6.88 -31.27
N HIS A 113 -3.09 7.55 -32.41
CA HIS A 113 -2.33 8.77 -32.68
C HIS A 113 -2.90 9.92 -31.87
N ALA A 114 -2.05 10.79 -31.35
CA ALA A 114 -2.42 11.95 -30.53
C ALA A 114 -1.81 13.23 -31.09
N CYS A 115 -2.51 14.34 -30.87
CA CYS A 115 -1.99 15.65 -31.14
C CYS A 115 -0.72 15.90 -30.30
N PRO A 116 0.39 16.47 -30.86
CA PRO A 116 1.58 16.79 -30.07
C PRO A 116 1.32 17.76 -28.93
N ASN A 117 0.28 18.61 -29.03
CA ASN A 117 -0.16 19.57 -28.02
C ASN A 117 -1.33 19.06 -27.17
N ASP A 118 -1.59 17.76 -27.13
CA ASP A 118 -2.59 17.10 -26.29
C ASP A 118 -4.05 17.55 -26.48
N CYS A 119 -4.37 18.16 -27.63
CA CYS A 119 -5.73 18.66 -27.87
C CYS A 119 -6.75 17.55 -28.13
N ILE A 120 -6.36 16.51 -28.91
CA ILE A 120 -7.25 15.40 -29.32
C ILE A 120 -6.47 14.10 -29.54
N LEU A 121 -7.21 12.98 -29.48
CA LEU A 121 -6.79 11.70 -30.07
C LEU A 121 -7.41 11.57 -31.45
N TYR A 122 -6.61 11.15 -32.45
CA TYR A 122 -7.09 10.86 -33.80
C TYR A 122 -7.70 9.43 -33.79
N ARG A 123 -8.98 9.33 -33.44
CA ARG A 123 -9.70 8.08 -33.34
C ARG A 123 -11.12 8.23 -33.94
N GLY A 124 -11.50 7.28 -34.78
CA GLY A 124 -12.74 7.32 -35.55
C GLY A 124 -12.52 7.75 -36.99
N GLU A 125 -13.44 7.36 -37.87
CA GLU A 125 -13.37 7.59 -39.33
C GLU A 125 -13.18 9.08 -39.72
N GLU A 126 -13.63 9.99 -38.87
CA GLU A 126 -13.54 11.43 -39.04
C GLU A 126 -12.08 11.96 -38.98
N TYR A 127 -11.14 11.18 -38.44
CA TYR A 127 -9.73 11.58 -38.32
C TYR A 127 -8.78 10.80 -39.25
N ASP A 128 -9.26 9.85 -40.04
CA ASP A 128 -8.41 8.95 -40.83
C ASP A 128 -7.51 9.69 -41.82
N ASN A 129 -7.97 10.82 -42.37
CA ASN A 129 -7.26 11.63 -43.39
C ASN A 129 -6.79 12.98 -42.86
N VAL A 130 -6.74 13.22 -41.55
CA VAL A 130 -6.38 14.50 -40.98
C VAL A 130 -4.86 14.62 -40.88
N GLU A 131 -4.28 15.65 -41.53
CA GLU A 131 -2.84 15.93 -41.51
C GLU A 131 -2.41 16.88 -40.39
N ALA A 132 -3.31 17.74 -39.95
CA ALA A 132 -3.07 18.72 -38.90
C ALA A 132 -4.22 18.71 -37.84
N CYS A 133 -3.89 18.98 -36.60
CA CYS A 133 -4.88 19.05 -35.52
C CYS A 133 -5.95 20.12 -35.84
N PRO A 134 -7.25 19.77 -35.81
CA PRO A 134 -8.32 20.75 -36.08
C PRO A 134 -8.34 21.89 -35.04
N VAL A 135 -7.88 21.63 -33.80
CA VAL A 135 -7.86 22.61 -32.70
C VAL A 135 -6.65 23.54 -32.80
N CYS A 136 -5.42 23.00 -32.77
CA CYS A 136 -4.20 23.80 -32.66
C CYS A 136 -3.37 23.87 -33.98
N LYS A 137 -3.82 23.22 -35.02
CA LYS A 137 -3.16 23.18 -36.37
C LYS A 137 -1.79 22.52 -36.37
N ALA A 138 -1.33 21.92 -35.30
CA ALA A 138 -0.08 21.18 -35.25
C ALA A 138 -0.16 19.92 -36.14
N LEU A 139 0.94 19.59 -36.84
CA LEU A 139 1.00 18.44 -37.75
C LEU A 139 0.87 17.10 -37.00
N CYS A 140 0.08 16.19 -37.55
CA CYS A 140 -0.14 14.84 -37.00
C CYS A 140 1.09 13.94 -37.13
N TYR A 141 1.96 14.22 -38.09
CA TYR A 141 3.14 13.43 -38.42
C TYR A 141 4.42 14.25 -38.29
N LYS A 142 5.52 13.57 -37.95
CA LYS A 142 6.84 14.19 -37.86
C LYS A 142 7.38 14.51 -39.26
N ILE A 143 7.86 15.75 -39.46
CA ILE A 143 8.58 16.14 -40.66
C ILE A 143 9.94 15.46 -40.64
N ARG A 144 10.28 14.71 -41.71
CA ARG A 144 11.62 14.16 -41.91
C ARG A 144 12.45 15.14 -42.75
N ARG A 145 13.71 15.34 -42.38
CA ARG A 145 14.65 16.19 -43.14
C ARG A 145 14.95 15.66 -44.57
N ASP A 146 14.74 14.36 -44.79
CA ASP A 146 15.04 13.63 -46.00
C ASP A 146 13.75 13.18 -46.74
N ASP A 147 12.62 13.87 -46.56
CA ASP A 147 11.39 13.53 -47.27
C ASP A 147 11.30 14.30 -48.59
N PRO A 148 11.45 13.63 -49.74
CA PRO A 148 11.49 14.31 -51.07
C PRO A 148 10.11 14.81 -51.54
N GLY A 149 9.07 14.77 -50.67
CA GLY A 149 7.71 15.07 -51.12
C GLY A 149 7.05 13.92 -51.88
N GLU A 150 5.84 14.14 -52.35
CA GLU A 150 5.15 13.19 -53.23
C GLU A 150 5.88 13.08 -54.56
N VAL A 151 6.33 11.87 -54.88
CA VAL A 151 6.79 11.51 -56.23
C VAL A 151 5.74 10.56 -56.81
N ASP A 152 5.09 10.95 -57.90
CA ASP A 152 4.10 10.19 -58.64
C ASP A 152 2.85 9.74 -57.89
N GLY A 153 2.32 10.54 -56.93
CA GLY A 153 1.07 10.25 -56.27
C GLY A 153 1.07 9.01 -55.34
N GLN A 154 2.23 8.38 -55.11
CA GLN A 154 2.40 7.28 -54.17
C GLN A 154 3.31 7.69 -53.01
N LEU A 155 2.78 7.54 -51.76
CA LEU A 155 3.53 7.71 -50.53
C LEU A 155 4.60 6.62 -50.40
N THR A 156 5.84 6.95 -50.70
CA THR A 156 6.94 5.98 -50.74
C THR A 156 7.49 5.55 -49.37
N LYS A 157 7.09 6.20 -48.27
CA LYS A 157 7.53 5.83 -46.89
C LYS A 157 6.44 5.98 -45.86
N LYS A 158 6.41 5.03 -44.92
CA LYS A 158 5.47 5.01 -43.78
C LYS A 158 5.64 6.27 -42.93
N ARG A 159 4.60 7.10 -42.79
CA ARG A 159 4.58 8.32 -41.99
C ARG A 159 4.73 7.97 -40.48
N ILE A 160 5.53 8.74 -39.75
CA ILE A 160 5.75 8.56 -38.32
C ILE A 160 4.83 9.50 -37.53
N PRO A 161 3.90 9.02 -36.74
CA PRO A 161 3.08 9.88 -35.91
C PRO A 161 3.90 10.80 -35.03
N ALA A 162 3.44 12.03 -34.82
CA ALA A 162 4.08 12.99 -33.92
C ALA A 162 4.04 12.52 -32.46
N LYS A 163 2.90 11.99 -32.04
CA LYS A 163 2.66 11.41 -30.71
C LYS A 163 1.77 10.17 -30.81
N VAL A 164 1.99 9.18 -29.95
CA VAL A 164 1.22 7.93 -29.92
C VAL A 164 0.85 7.61 -28.48
N MET A 165 -0.41 7.28 -28.26
CA MET A 165 -0.92 6.66 -27.06
C MET A 165 -1.05 5.15 -27.23
N TRP A 166 -0.72 4.38 -26.22
CA TRP A 166 -0.94 2.94 -26.14
C TRP A 166 -2.12 2.69 -25.21
N TYR A 167 -3.22 2.21 -25.78
CA TYR A 167 -4.42 1.88 -25.02
C TYR A 167 -4.57 0.36 -24.89
N PHE A 168 -4.80 -0.09 -23.67
CA PHE A 168 -5.06 -1.47 -23.31
C PHE A 168 -6.54 -1.60 -22.97
N PRO A 169 -7.43 -2.04 -23.90
CA PRO A 169 -8.87 -2.11 -23.68
C PRO A 169 -9.20 -2.94 -22.45
N ILE A 170 -10.12 -2.43 -21.61
CA ILE A 170 -10.45 -3.08 -20.34
C ILE A 170 -11.37 -4.31 -20.53
N ILE A 171 -12.26 -4.29 -21.52
CA ILE A 171 -13.25 -5.35 -21.76
C ILE A 171 -12.60 -6.71 -22.03
N PRO A 172 -11.61 -6.86 -22.93
CA PRO A 172 -10.90 -8.13 -23.12
C PRO A 172 -10.24 -8.65 -21.86
N ARG A 173 -9.73 -7.75 -21.00
CA ARG A 173 -9.06 -8.09 -19.74
C ARG A 173 -10.04 -8.57 -18.69
N LEU A 174 -11.21 -7.95 -18.59
CA LEU A 174 -12.29 -8.43 -17.73
C LEU A 174 -12.80 -9.80 -18.19
N ARG A 175 -12.98 -10.01 -19.50
CA ARG A 175 -13.34 -11.33 -20.06
C ARG A 175 -12.32 -12.40 -19.69
N ARG A 176 -11.03 -12.07 -19.72
CA ARG A 176 -9.95 -12.99 -19.35
C ARG A 176 -10.08 -13.48 -17.90
N LEU A 177 -10.44 -12.60 -16.96
CA LEU A 177 -10.59 -12.96 -15.54
C LEU A 177 -11.62 -14.09 -15.35
N PHE A 178 -12.72 -14.07 -16.10
CA PHE A 178 -13.76 -15.10 -16.05
C PHE A 178 -13.43 -16.38 -16.83
N ARG A 179 -12.41 -16.36 -17.70
CA ARG A 179 -11.92 -17.55 -18.45
C ARG A 179 -11.10 -18.51 -17.61
N ASN A 180 -10.63 -18.11 -16.46
CA ASN A 180 -9.94 -18.97 -15.50
C ASN A 180 -10.89 -19.28 -14.34
N LYS A 181 -11.13 -20.57 -14.06
CA LYS A 181 -12.06 -21.05 -13.04
C LYS A 181 -11.81 -20.44 -11.64
N GLY A 182 -10.53 -20.39 -11.21
CA GLY A 182 -10.16 -19.81 -9.92
C GLY A 182 -10.41 -18.30 -9.85
N ASN A 183 -10.07 -17.57 -10.91
CA ASN A 183 -10.29 -16.13 -11.00
C ASN A 183 -11.78 -15.81 -11.10
N ALA A 184 -12.56 -16.56 -11.89
CA ALA A 184 -14.01 -16.40 -12.02
C ALA A 184 -14.71 -16.54 -10.65
N ARG A 185 -14.34 -17.56 -9.87
CA ARG A 185 -14.83 -17.75 -8.50
C ARG A 185 -14.47 -16.56 -7.60
N MET A 186 -13.23 -16.08 -7.67
CA MET A 186 -12.80 -14.91 -6.88
C MET A 186 -13.54 -13.63 -7.28
N MET A 187 -13.89 -13.45 -8.55
CA MET A 187 -14.69 -12.30 -9.00
C MET A 187 -16.12 -12.29 -8.42
N ARG A 188 -16.65 -13.44 -8.05
CA ARG A 188 -17.97 -13.57 -7.42
C ARG A 188 -17.92 -13.55 -5.89
N TRP A 189 -16.74 -13.49 -5.28
CA TRP A 189 -16.53 -13.52 -3.82
C TRP A 189 -17.50 -12.61 -3.06
N HIS A 190 -17.70 -11.39 -3.55
CA HIS A 190 -18.54 -10.41 -2.87
C HIS A 190 -20.02 -10.85 -2.80
N ALA A 191 -20.50 -11.54 -3.81
CA ALA A 191 -21.88 -12.05 -3.86
C ALA A 191 -22.05 -13.38 -3.12
N GLU A 192 -21.05 -14.27 -3.18
CA GLU A 192 -21.18 -15.67 -2.76
C GLU A 192 -20.50 -15.99 -1.41
N GLU A 193 -19.39 -15.32 -1.08
CA GLU A 193 -18.56 -15.66 0.10
C GLU A 193 -18.40 -14.49 1.09
N ARG A 194 -19.15 -13.40 0.94
CA ARG A 194 -19.08 -12.24 1.84
C ARG A 194 -19.58 -12.58 3.23
N GLN A 195 -18.81 -12.22 4.26
CA GLN A 195 -19.27 -12.29 5.65
C GLN A 195 -20.29 -11.18 5.94
N GLN A 196 -21.48 -11.56 6.39
CA GLN A 196 -22.58 -10.64 6.70
C GLN A 196 -22.63 -10.29 8.21
N ASP A 197 -21.52 -9.81 8.75
CA ASP A 197 -21.39 -9.42 10.16
C ASP A 197 -21.47 -7.90 10.38
N GLY A 198 -21.84 -7.14 9.34
CA GLY A 198 -21.95 -5.68 9.38
C GLY A 198 -20.63 -4.92 9.30
N MET A 199 -19.48 -5.60 9.28
CA MET A 199 -18.17 -4.95 9.23
C MET A 199 -17.78 -4.52 7.81
N LEU A 200 -17.11 -3.37 7.67
CA LEU A 200 -16.57 -2.88 6.40
C LEU A 200 -15.24 -3.59 6.10
N ARG A 201 -15.18 -4.34 4.98
CA ARG A 201 -13.99 -5.06 4.52
C ARG A 201 -13.64 -4.82 3.06
N HIS A 202 -14.56 -4.27 2.28
CA HIS A 202 -14.39 -4.07 0.84
C HIS A 202 -15.10 -2.80 0.36
N PRO A 203 -14.63 -2.11 -0.71
CA PRO A 203 -15.28 -0.92 -1.26
C PRO A 203 -16.75 -1.14 -1.70
N ALA A 204 -17.13 -2.38 -2.00
CA ALA A 204 -18.51 -2.71 -2.31
C ALA A 204 -19.44 -2.69 -1.07
N ASP A 205 -18.89 -2.57 0.12
CA ASP A 205 -19.65 -2.39 1.36
C ASP A 205 -20.12 -0.94 1.56
N GLY A 206 -19.59 0.01 0.77
CA GLY A 206 -19.97 1.42 0.75
C GLY A 206 -20.58 1.88 -0.57
N PRO A 207 -21.16 3.11 -0.65
CA PRO A 207 -21.69 3.69 -1.89
C PRO A 207 -20.57 4.12 -2.86
N LYS A 208 -20.85 4.18 -4.13
CA LYS A 208 -19.91 4.17 -5.30
C LYS A 208 -19.30 5.50 -5.74
N GLN A 209 -18.09 5.48 -6.41
CA GLN A 209 -17.37 6.68 -6.90
C GLN A 209 -16.37 6.58 -8.03
N PRO A 210 -16.01 7.59 -8.78
CA PRO A 210 -14.75 7.94 -9.45
C PRO A 210 -14.45 9.38 -9.91
N GLY A 211 -13.33 9.61 -10.64
CA GLY A 211 -12.90 10.80 -11.20
C GLY A 211 -11.83 11.04 -12.16
N ASN A 212 -11.00 11.69 -12.72
CA ASN A 212 -10.88 12.69 -13.69
C ASN A 212 -9.53 13.02 -14.39
N ASP A 213 -9.35 13.78 -15.30
CA ASP A 213 -8.63 14.79 -16.06
C ASP A 213 -7.53 14.48 -17.05
N ILE A 214 -7.08 13.35 -17.30
CA ILE A 214 -6.42 13.02 -18.56
C ILE A 214 -7.51 12.81 -19.63
N ASP A 215 -8.45 13.75 -19.70
CA ASP A 215 -9.71 13.59 -20.43
C ASP A 215 -9.53 13.10 -21.86
N VAL A 216 -8.57 13.70 -22.58
CA VAL A 216 -8.26 13.28 -23.97
C VAL A 216 -7.80 11.82 -24.00
N TYR A 217 -6.90 11.45 -23.09
CA TYR A 217 -6.34 10.09 -23.03
C TYR A 217 -7.27 9.08 -22.36
N LEU A 218 -8.24 9.54 -21.58
CA LEU A 218 -9.26 8.70 -20.93
C LEU A 218 -10.46 8.42 -21.85
N ARG A 219 -10.58 9.11 -22.98
CA ARG A 219 -11.71 8.92 -23.92
C ARG A 219 -11.97 7.45 -24.23
N PRO A 220 -10.98 6.63 -24.66
CA PRO A 220 -11.22 5.22 -24.94
C PRO A 220 -11.72 4.41 -23.72
N LEU A 221 -11.19 4.73 -22.53
CA LEU A 221 -11.63 4.10 -21.27
C LEU A 221 -13.08 4.47 -20.94
N VAL A 222 -13.45 5.75 -21.10
CA VAL A 222 -14.83 6.22 -20.86
C VAL A 222 -15.81 5.54 -21.82
N GLU A 223 -15.43 5.31 -23.07
CA GLU A 223 -16.24 4.57 -24.05
C GLU A 223 -16.42 3.11 -23.64
N ASP A 224 -15.36 2.40 -23.25
CA ASP A 224 -15.45 1.04 -22.71
C ASP A 224 -16.36 0.98 -21.47
N LEU A 225 -16.25 1.94 -20.54
CA LEU A 225 -17.08 2.01 -19.34
C LEU A 225 -18.57 2.30 -19.67
N LYS A 226 -18.84 3.12 -20.68
CA LYS A 226 -20.21 3.33 -21.18
C LYS A 226 -20.81 2.04 -21.74
N LEU A 227 -20.02 1.22 -22.45
CA LEU A 227 -20.46 -0.10 -22.94
C LEU A 227 -20.74 -1.06 -21.78
N LEU A 228 -19.85 -1.13 -20.79
CA LEU A 228 -20.02 -1.96 -19.59
C LEU A 228 -21.21 -1.51 -18.72
N TRP A 229 -21.62 -0.24 -18.81
CA TRP A 229 -22.77 0.28 -18.05
C TRP A 229 -24.13 0.04 -18.74
N LYS A 230 -24.19 -0.21 -20.05
CA LYS A 230 -25.43 -0.47 -20.75
C LYS A 230 -26.23 -1.59 -20.09
N LYS A 231 -27.56 -1.55 -20.25
CA LYS A 231 -28.47 -2.57 -19.70
C LYS A 231 -28.12 -3.97 -20.21
N GLU A 232 -27.74 -4.06 -21.46
CA GLU A 232 -27.34 -5.29 -22.15
C GLU A 232 -26.00 -5.82 -21.64
N GLY A 233 -25.14 -4.96 -21.10
CA GLY A 233 -23.80 -5.33 -20.66
C GLY A 233 -22.90 -5.84 -21.78
N VAL A 234 -21.90 -6.62 -21.41
CA VAL A 234 -20.95 -7.26 -22.32
C VAL A 234 -20.99 -8.78 -22.10
N PRO A 235 -21.22 -9.60 -23.13
CA PRO A 235 -21.27 -11.05 -22.96
C PRO A 235 -19.90 -11.60 -22.55
N VAL A 236 -19.91 -12.42 -21.49
CA VAL A 236 -18.72 -13.03 -20.88
C VAL A 236 -19.01 -14.46 -20.51
N TRP A 237 -18.10 -15.36 -20.85
CA TRP A 237 -18.12 -16.76 -20.42
C TRP A 237 -17.51 -16.91 -19.03
N ASP A 238 -18.25 -17.54 -18.12
CA ASP A 238 -17.77 -17.91 -16.76
C ASP A 238 -17.32 -19.37 -16.77
N GLU A 239 -16.01 -19.59 -16.67
CA GLU A 239 -15.41 -20.93 -16.73
C GLU A 239 -15.72 -21.79 -15.49
N ASP A 240 -16.01 -21.18 -14.35
CA ASP A 240 -16.35 -21.92 -13.14
C ASP A 240 -17.82 -22.41 -13.17
N LYS A 241 -18.74 -21.57 -13.65
CA LYS A 241 -20.15 -21.92 -13.76
C LYS A 241 -20.52 -22.57 -15.11
N GLN A 242 -19.62 -22.53 -16.10
CA GLN A 242 -19.86 -23.03 -17.46
C GLN A 242 -21.10 -22.39 -18.13
N GLU A 243 -21.23 -21.07 -17.94
CA GLU A 243 -22.36 -20.31 -18.51
C GLU A 243 -21.92 -18.97 -19.06
N GLU A 244 -22.66 -18.43 -20.03
CA GLU A 244 -22.47 -17.06 -20.51
C GLU A 244 -23.39 -16.12 -19.74
N PHE A 245 -22.84 -14.97 -19.30
CA PHE A 245 -23.60 -13.91 -18.65
C PHE A 245 -23.22 -12.54 -19.19
N ASN A 246 -24.07 -11.56 -18.99
CA ASN A 246 -23.81 -10.18 -19.39
C ASN A 246 -23.13 -9.41 -18.26
N LEU A 247 -21.81 -9.21 -18.41
CA LEU A 247 -21.01 -8.46 -17.46
C LEU A 247 -21.36 -6.97 -17.54
N ARG A 248 -21.69 -6.41 -16.39
CA ARG A 248 -21.81 -4.97 -16.18
C ARG A 248 -20.79 -4.51 -15.16
N ALA A 249 -20.10 -3.44 -15.46
CA ALA A 249 -19.09 -2.87 -14.56
C ALA A 249 -19.13 -1.34 -14.59
N LEU A 250 -18.64 -0.74 -13.54
CA LEU A 250 -18.53 0.70 -13.43
C LEU A 250 -17.21 1.08 -12.78
N LEU A 251 -16.72 2.24 -13.13
CA LEU A 251 -15.63 2.89 -12.41
C LEU A 251 -16.19 3.46 -11.11
N PHE A 252 -15.74 2.95 -9.99
CA PHE A 252 -16.32 3.23 -8.67
C PHE A 252 -15.69 4.45 -8.01
N VAL A 253 -14.35 4.55 -8.02
CA VAL A 253 -13.57 5.63 -7.40
C VAL A 253 -12.22 5.74 -8.08
N THR A 254 -11.63 6.93 -8.11
CA THR A 254 -10.22 7.08 -8.43
C THR A 254 -9.42 7.45 -7.19
N ILE A 255 -8.19 6.99 -7.17
CA ILE A 255 -7.23 7.23 -6.10
C ILE A 255 -6.03 7.92 -6.75
N ASN A 256 -5.68 9.11 -6.29
CA ASN A 256 -4.68 9.92 -6.94
C ASN A 256 -3.91 10.75 -5.91
N ASP A 257 -2.66 11.07 -6.22
CA ASP A 257 -1.94 12.10 -5.50
C ASP A 257 -2.63 13.48 -5.67
N TRP A 258 -2.29 14.43 -4.83
CA TRP A 258 -2.96 15.72 -4.78
C TRP A 258 -2.90 16.53 -6.10
N PRO A 259 -1.75 16.58 -6.83
CA PRO A 259 -1.69 17.19 -8.15
C PRO A 259 -2.53 16.49 -9.21
N ALA A 260 -2.45 15.15 -9.30
CA ALA A 260 -3.26 14.39 -10.26
C ALA A 260 -4.75 14.50 -9.94
N LEU A 261 -5.14 14.52 -8.68
CA LEU A 261 -6.51 14.76 -8.26
C LEU A 261 -7.07 16.08 -8.82
N SER A 262 -6.30 17.16 -8.78
CA SER A 262 -6.71 18.42 -9.37
C SER A 262 -6.93 18.33 -10.87
N ASN A 263 -6.01 17.65 -11.54
CA ASN A 263 -6.14 17.40 -12.97
C ASN A 263 -7.31 16.48 -13.29
N LEU A 264 -7.65 15.56 -12.45
CA LEU A 264 -8.70 14.60 -12.62
C LEU A 264 -10.08 15.13 -12.19
N SER A 265 -10.24 15.89 -11.11
CA SER A 265 -11.54 16.47 -10.68
C SER A 265 -11.93 17.73 -11.41
N GLY A 266 -10.99 18.41 -12.02
CA GLY A 266 -11.17 19.75 -12.53
C GLY A 266 -11.20 20.83 -11.45
N GLN A 267 -11.07 20.45 -10.16
CA GLN A 267 -11.01 21.38 -9.04
C GLN A 267 -9.56 21.83 -8.80
N SER A 268 -9.37 23.10 -8.48
CA SER A 268 -8.06 23.62 -8.11
C SER A 268 -7.57 22.97 -6.79
N ASN A 269 -6.33 22.48 -6.79
CA ASN A 269 -5.67 21.91 -5.60
C ASN A 269 -4.94 23.00 -4.76
N LYS A 270 -4.94 24.23 -5.21
CA LYS A 270 -4.31 25.38 -4.57
C LYS A 270 -5.35 26.48 -4.30
N GLY A 271 -5.01 27.43 -3.40
CA GLY A 271 -5.85 28.60 -3.12
C GLY A 271 -6.91 28.33 -2.06
N TYR A 272 -7.82 29.26 -1.94
CA TYR A 272 -8.78 29.33 -0.82
C TYR A 272 -9.83 28.22 -0.80
N LYS A 273 -10.15 27.61 -1.96
CA LYS A 273 -11.22 26.61 -2.14
C LYS A 273 -10.69 25.24 -2.58
N ALA A 274 -9.50 24.89 -2.11
CA ALA A 274 -8.83 23.66 -2.54
C ALA A 274 -9.42 22.36 -1.95
N CYS A 275 -10.22 22.41 -0.87
CA CYS A 275 -10.81 21.21 -0.29
C CYS A 275 -11.90 20.62 -1.18
N THR A 276 -11.71 19.37 -1.64
CA THR A 276 -12.67 18.66 -2.50
C THR A 276 -13.97 18.27 -1.82
N HIS A 277 -14.03 18.35 -0.49
CA HIS A 277 -15.20 18.02 0.32
C HIS A 277 -15.97 19.29 0.76
N CYS A 278 -15.25 20.30 1.26
CA CYS A 278 -15.86 21.57 1.69
C CYS A 278 -16.20 22.48 0.51
N MET A 279 -15.42 22.41 -0.58
CA MET A 279 -15.58 23.23 -1.80
C MET A 279 -15.70 24.74 -1.50
N ASP A 280 -16.84 25.34 -1.85
CA ASP A 280 -17.18 26.75 -1.59
C ASP A 280 -17.22 27.11 -0.09
N GLU A 281 -17.48 26.13 0.79
CA GLU A 281 -17.49 26.31 2.24
C GLU A 281 -16.10 26.07 2.89
N THR A 282 -15.04 25.93 2.11
CA THR A 282 -13.68 25.76 2.64
C THR A 282 -13.27 26.99 3.44
N GLU A 283 -12.88 26.77 4.70
CA GLU A 283 -12.32 27.80 5.59
C GLU A 283 -10.82 27.86 5.39
N SER A 284 -10.32 29.00 4.95
CA SER A 284 -8.90 29.18 4.68
C SER A 284 -8.45 30.61 4.94
N THR A 285 -7.18 30.78 5.28
CA THR A 285 -6.57 32.09 5.59
C THR A 285 -5.21 32.18 4.93
N TYR A 286 -4.88 33.32 4.31
CA TYR A 286 -3.56 33.55 3.76
C TYR A 286 -2.62 34.10 4.83
N LEU A 287 -1.50 33.42 5.06
CA LEU A 287 -0.44 33.83 5.95
C LEU A 287 0.55 34.75 5.21
N LYS A 288 0.61 36.03 5.62
CA LYS A 288 1.38 37.06 4.89
C LYS A 288 2.88 36.84 4.93
N HIS A 289 3.42 36.39 6.07
CA HIS A 289 4.85 36.19 6.24
C HIS A 289 5.30 34.85 5.68
N CYS A 290 4.54 33.78 5.92
CA CYS A 290 4.79 32.47 5.31
C CYS A 290 4.38 32.38 3.84
N ARG A 291 3.69 33.38 3.28
CA ARG A 291 3.21 33.43 1.88
C ARG A 291 2.44 32.20 1.41
N LYS A 292 1.59 31.64 2.28
CA LYS A 292 0.81 30.43 1.97
C LYS A 292 -0.61 30.47 2.54
N VAL A 293 -1.49 29.69 1.91
CA VAL A 293 -2.84 29.48 2.42
C VAL A 293 -2.85 28.35 3.44
N VAL A 294 -3.54 28.55 4.55
CA VAL A 294 -3.77 27.55 5.60
C VAL A 294 -5.25 27.31 5.81
N TYR A 295 -5.59 26.13 6.31
CA TYR A 295 -6.97 25.67 6.44
C TYR A 295 -7.24 25.36 7.91
N MET A 296 -7.95 26.27 8.56
CA MET A 296 -8.24 26.26 10.00
C MET A 296 -9.75 26.16 10.25
N GLY A 297 -10.16 26.40 11.50
CA GLY A 297 -11.58 26.42 11.85
C GLY A 297 -12.17 25.05 12.10
N HIS A 298 -11.37 24.08 12.55
CA HIS A 298 -11.80 22.70 12.82
C HIS A 298 -12.88 22.62 13.92
N ARG A 299 -13.01 23.65 14.80
CA ARG A 299 -14.07 23.73 15.81
C ARG A 299 -15.48 23.57 15.24
N ARG A 300 -15.73 24.03 14.00
CA ARG A 300 -17.04 23.89 13.34
C ARG A 300 -17.48 22.46 13.08
N PHE A 301 -16.55 21.49 13.11
CA PHE A 301 -16.84 20.07 12.96
C PHE A 301 -17.23 19.38 14.28
N LEU A 302 -16.99 20.01 15.44
CA LEU A 302 -17.47 19.54 16.73
C LEU A 302 -18.98 19.71 16.87
N ALA A 303 -19.62 18.99 17.78
CA ALA A 303 -21.01 19.19 18.13
C ALA A 303 -21.27 20.65 18.56
N THR A 304 -22.42 21.18 18.21
CA THR A 304 -22.76 22.61 18.45
C THR A 304 -22.71 23.03 19.92
N ASN A 305 -23.00 22.12 20.83
CA ASN A 305 -22.96 22.33 22.29
C ASN A 305 -21.56 22.10 22.91
N HIS A 306 -20.56 21.70 22.14
CA HIS A 306 -19.23 21.37 22.64
C HIS A 306 -18.55 22.58 23.30
N GLN A 307 -18.01 22.40 24.51
CA GLN A 307 -17.44 23.50 25.31
C GLN A 307 -16.31 24.26 24.60
N VAL A 308 -15.48 23.57 23.82
CA VAL A 308 -14.35 24.18 23.08
C VAL A 308 -14.84 25.20 22.05
N ARG A 309 -16.05 25.04 21.48
CA ARG A 309 -16.63 26.02 20.55
C ARG A 309 -16.94 27.37 21.23
N LYS A 310 -17.20 27.35 22.55
CA LYS A 310 -17.46 28.55 23.35
C LYS A 310 -16.18 29.28 23.79
N LYS A 311 -15.00 28.58 23.77
CA LYS A 311 -13.72 29.17 24.17
C LYS A 311 -13.20 30.14 23.11
N GLY A 312 -13.12 31.42 23.47
CA GLY A 312 -12.61 32.47 22.57
C GLY A 312 -11.11 32.72 22.68
N LYS A 313 -10.51 32.58 23.86
CA LYS A 313 -9.16 33.07 24.21
C LYS A 313 -8.05 32.71 23.21
N HIS A 314 -8.12 31.55 22.56
CA HIS A 314 -7.11 31.08 21.60
C HIS A 314 -7.59 31.15 20.13
N PHE A 315 -8.80 31.65 19.91
CA PHE A 315 -9.49 31.64 18.62
C PHE A 315 -10.11 33.00 18.34
N GLU A 316 -9.29 34.01 18.13
CA GLU A 316 -9.70 35.42 17.82
C GLU A 316 -10.73 36.00 18.82
N HIS A 317 -10.67 35.52 20.06
CA HIS A 317 -11.63 35.88 21.12
C HIS A 317 -13.11 35.65 20.80
N LYS A 318 -13.44 34.81 19.78
CA LYS A 318 -14.81 34.54 19.33
C LYS A 318 -15.22 33.09 19.61
N ALA A 319 -16.48 32.90 20.01
CA ALA A 319 -17.13 31.60 19.98
C ALA A 319 -17.44 31.18 18.54
N ASP A 320 -17.39 29.89 18.25
CA ASP A 320 -17.70 29.36 16.93
C ASP A 320 -19.12 28.79 16.88
N HIS A 321 -20.02 29.46 16.23
CA HIS A 321 -21.42 29.09 16.05
C HIS A 321 -21.72 28.50 14.66
N ARG A 322 -20.72 28.41 13.76
CA ARG A 322 -20.92 27.96 12.40
C ARG A 322 -21.25 26.44 12.36
N THR A 323 -22.03 26.06 11.37
CA THR A 323 -22.31 24.64 11.10
C THR A 323 -21.13 24.01 10.35
N LYS A 324 -20.95 22.69 10.49
CA LYS A 324 -19.98 21.96 9.66
C LYS A 324 -20.37 22.09 8.18
N PRO A 325 -19.38 22.08 7.25
CA PRO A 325 -19.66 22.13 5.82
C PRO A 325 -20.59 21.00 5.39
N LYS A 326 -21.52 21.32 4.49
CA LYS A 326 -22.43 20.33 3.93
C LYS A 326 -21.68 19.42 2.97
N HIS A 327 -21.93 18.14 3.05
CA HIS A 327 -21.45 17.21 2.04
C HIS A 327 -22.09 17.48 0.69
N ARG A 328 -21.28 17.53 -0.37
CA ARG A 328 -21.71 17.78 -1.73
C ARG A 328 -21.71 16.46 -2.52
N GLY A 329 -22.88 15.84 -2.64
CA GLY A 329 -23.04 14.66 -3.52
C GLY A 329 -22.86 15.04 -5.00
N GLY A 330 -22.73 14.02 -5.86
CA GLY A 330 -22.39 14.20 -7.27
C GLY A 330 -23.31 15.14 -8.03
N LYS A 331 -24.63 15.05 -7.84
CA LYS A 331 -25.61 15.96 -8.48
C LYS A 331 -25.34 17.44 -8.17
N THR A 332 -24.98 17.75 -6.93
CA THR A 332 -24.67 19.13 -6.52
C THR A 332 -23.39 19.61 -7.21
N VAL A 333 -22.37 18.75 -7.28
CA VAL A 333 -21.10 19.10 -7.93
C VAL A 333 -21.29 19.20 -9.45
N PHE A 334 -22.07 18.31 -10.06
CA PHE A 334 -22.38 18.39 -11.49
C PHE A 334 -23.06 19.71 -11.85
N ALA A 335 -24.01 20.17 -11.03
CA ALA A 335 -24.65 21.48 -11.23
C ALA A 335 -23.66 22.66 -11.19
N MET A 336 -22.51 22.53 -10.48
CA MET A 336 -21.47 23.56 -10.44
C MET A 336 -20.57 23.58 -11.68
N VAL A 337 -20.45 22.44 -12.39
CA VAL A 337 -19.43 22.27 -13.46
C VAL A 337 -20.04 22.08 -14.85
N LYS A 338 -21.33 21.73 -14.98
CA LYS A 338 -21.97 21.38 -16.25
C LYS A 338 -21.88 22.44 -17.33
N ASP A 339 -21.88 23.71 -16.94
CA ASP A 339 -21.88 24.86 -17.85
C ASP A 339 -20.46 25.40 -18.12
N LEU A 340 -19.42 24.79 -17.54
CA LEU A 340 -18.04 25.19 -17.77
C LEU A 340 -17.57 24.77 -19.16
N GLN A 341 -17.20 25.74 -19.99
CA GLN A 341 -16.62 25.52 -21.30
C GLN A 341 -15.11 25.73 -21.24
N VAL A 342 -14.34 24.71 -21.57
CA VAL A 342 -12.88 24.75 -21.57
C VAL A 342 -12.37 24.09 -22.86
N VAL A 343 -11.41 24.70 -23.50
CA VAL A 343 -10.69 24.12 -24.64
C VAL A 343 -9.41 23.49 -24.13
N LEU A 344 -9.33 22.15 -24.19
CA LEU A 344 -8.18 21.38 -23.75
C LEU A 344 -6.99 21.54 -24.70
N GLY A 345 -5.79 21.36 -24.18
CA GLY A 345 -4.52 21.34 -24.92
C GLY A 345 -3.62 22.52 -24.58
N ASN A 346 -2.32 22.37 -24.96
CA ASN A 346 -1.27 23.37 -24.75
C ASN A 346 -1.07 24.29 -25.95
N GLY A 347 -2.03 24.36 -26.86
CA GLY A 347 -1.96 25.20 -28.08
C GLY A 347 -2.48 26.61 -27.83
N PRO A 348 -2.24 27.52 -28.83
CA PRO A 348 -2.68 28.92 -28.70
C PRO A 348 -4.18 29.13 -28.58
N SER A 349 -4.98 28.10 -28.86
CA SER A 349 -6.45 28.12 -28.75
C SER A 349 -6.96 27.57 -27.42
N SER A 350 -6.08 27.18 -26.48
CA SER A 350 -6.51 26.72 -25.16
C SER A 350 -7.13 27.90 -24.40
N GLN A 351 -8.32 27.69 -23.83
CA GLN A 351 -8.99 28.69 -23.00
C GLN A 351 -9.02 28.17 -21.56
N LEU A 352 -8.35 28.89 -20.68
CA LEU A 352 -8.40 28.66 -19.24
C LEU A 352 -9.55 29.48 -18.65
N ILE A 353 -10.12 29.00 -17.55
CA ILE A 353 -11.13 29.77 -16.81
C ILE A 353 -10.39 30.88 -16.05
N GLU A 354 -10.70 32.12 -16.39
CA GLU A 354 -10.17 33.29 -15.70
C GLU A 354 -10.77 33.43 -14.29
N SER A 355 -10.00 34.00 -13.40
CA SER A 355 -10.40 34.27 -12.02
C SER A 355 -11.14 35.60 -11.96
N GLU A 356 -12.32 35.66 -11.34
CA GLU A 356 -13.10 36.90 -11.23
C GLU A 356 -12.56 37.91 -10.22
N ASP A 357 -11.74 37.52 -9.25
CA ASP A 357 -11.27 38.38 -8.14
C ASP A 357 -9.75 38.34 -7.91
N GLY A 358 -8.94 38.03 -8.91
CA GLY A 358 -7.48 37.88 -8.75
C GLY A 358 -7.07 36.63 -7.98
N HIS A 359 -8.00 35.74 -7.67
CA HIS A 359 -7.75 34.46 -7.02
C HIS A 359 -8.00 33.31 -8.00
N ALA A 360 -7.25 32.20 -7.86
CA ALA A 360 -7.44 31.04 -8.71
C ALA A 360 -8.88 30.50 -8.61
N ALA A 361 -9.53 30.33 -9.76
CA ALA A 361 -10.86 29.76 -9.84
C ALA A 361 -10.93 28.38 -9.16
N MET A 362 -12.04 28.10 -8.45
CA MET A 362 -12.25 26.80 -7.80
C MET A 362 -12.27 25.65 -8.82
N TRP A 363 -12.84 25.88 -10.00
CA TRP A 363 -12.94 24.90 -11.07
C TRP A 363 -12.09 25.31 -12.26
N LYS A 364 -11.27 24.40 -12.76
CA LYS A 364 -10.42 24.59 -13.95
C LYS A 364 -11.07 24.08 -15.22
N LYS A 365 -11.93 23.06 -15.11
CA LYS A 365 -12.62 22.45 -16.24
C LYS A 365 -13.78 21.55 -15.79
N ASN A 366 -14.57 21.11 -16.78
CA ASN A 366 -15.55 20.05 -16.66
C ASN A 366 -14.87 18.71 -17.07
N SER A 367 -14.92 17.71 -16.22
CA SER A 367 -14.26 16.42 -16.40
C SER A 367 -14.97 15.52 -17.40
N ILE A 368 -14.22 14.76 -18.21
CA ILE A 368 -14.78 13.77 -19.13
C ILE A 368 -15.63 12.70 -18.43
N PHE A 369 -15.37 12.41 -17.16
CA PHE A 369 -16.15 11.40 -16.43
C PHE A 369 -17.59 11.82 -16.17
N TRP A 370 -17.93 13.09 -16.26
CA TRP A 370 -19.32 13.52 -16.22
C TRP A 370 -20.15 13.01 -17.41
N GLU A 371 -19.50 12.47 -18.42
CA GLU A 371 -20.15 11.74 -19.51
C GLU A 371 -20.63 10.33 -19.11
N LEU A 372 -20.17 9.80 -17.98
CA LEU A 372 -20.63 8.51 -17.45
C LEU A 372 -22.01 8.70 -16.80
N PRO A 373 -23.05 7.95 -17.23
CA PRO A 373 -24.44 8.18 -16.80
C PRO A 373 -24.69 8.04 -15.29
N TYR A 374 -23.78 7.38 -14.58
CA TYR A 374 -23.89 7.11 -13.14
C TYR A 374 -23.08 8.07 -12.28
N TRP A 375 -22.22 8.91 -12.87
CA TRP A 375 -21.26 9.73 -12.16
C TRP A 375 -21.87 10.76 -11.22
N GLU A 376 -22.98 11.36 -11.62
CA GLU A 376 -23.73 12.32 -10.81
C GLU A 376 -24.42 11.71 -9.58
N PHE A 377 -24.56 10.36 -9.53
CA PHE A 377 -25.20 9.69 -8.42
C PHE A 377 -24.20 9.24 -7.33
N LEU A 378 -22.93 9.50 -7.52
CA LEU A 378 -21.87 9.09 -6.61
C LEU A 378 -21.62 10.14 -5.55
N ASP A 379 -21.57 9.73 -4.28
CA ASP A 379 -21.38 10.63 -3.15
C ASP A 379 -19.93 11.11 -3.01
N VAL A 380 -18.95 10.20 -3.15
CA VAL A 380 -17.51 10.51 -3.22
C VAL A 380 -17.02 10.02 -4.60
N ARG A 381 -16.34 10.80 -5.39
CA ARG A 381 -15.86 10.49 -6.76
C ARG A 381 -14.35 10.31 -6.81
N HIS A 382 -13.64 10.89 -5.85
CA HIS A 382 -12.20 10.91 -5.72
C HIS A 382 -11.84 10.60 -4.29
N ALA A 383 -11.17 9.49 -4.04
CA ALA A 383 -10.71 9.13 -2.71
C ALA A 383 -9.51 9.99 -2.29
N ILE A 384 -9.47 10.36 -1.02
CA ILE A 384 -8.30 10.96 -0.41
C ILE A 384 -7.17 9.93 -0.41
N ASP A 385 -6.03 10.27 -1.00
CA ASP A 385 -4.85 9.44 -0.92
C ASP A 385 -4.22 9.53 0.47
N VAL A 386 -4.54 8.55 1.30
CA VAL A 386 -4.06 8.49 2.68
C VAL A 386 -2.57 8.22 2.78
N MET A 387 -1.94 7.64 1.76
CA MET A 387 -0.49 7.43 1.74
C MET A 387 0.25 8.76 1.69
N HIS A 388 -0.05 9.64 0.73
CA HIS A 388 0.55 10.96 0.63
C HIS A 388 0.12 11.89 1.76
N LEU A 389 -1.14 11.80 2.20
CA LEU A 389 -1.63 12.52 3.37
C LEU A 389 -0.79 12.17 4.61
N THR A 390 -0.59 10.89 4.90
CA THR A 390 0.22 10.41 6.04
C THR A 390 1.66 10.87 5.94
N LYS A 391 2.27 10.79 4.76
CA LYS A 391 3.63 11.28 4.53
C LYS A 391 3.76 12.78 4.83
N ASN A 392 2.89 13.59 4.22
CA ASN A 392 2.92 15.04 4.41
C ASN A 392 2.64 15.45 5.86
N LEU A 393 1.70 14.78 6.53
CA LEU A 393 1.39 15.00 7.94
C LEU A 393 2.58 14.64 8.83
N CYS A 394 3.20 13.49 8.62
CA CYS A 394 4.39 13.02 9.34
C CYS A 394 5.56 14.00 9.20
N VAL A 395 5.91 14.33 7.96
CA VAL A 395 7.00 15.28 7.65
C VAL A 395 6.72 16.66 8.24
N ASN A 396 5.47 17.11 8.21
CA ASN A 396 5.06 18.38 8.80
C ASN A 396 5.26 18.36 10.33
N LEU A 397 4.75 17.32 10.99
CA LEU A 397 4.89 17.15 12.44
C LEU A 397 6.36 17.07 12.89
N LEU A 398 7.15 16.21 12.24
CA LEU A 398 8.57 16.03 12.55
C LEU A 398 9.37 17.31 12.28
N GLY A 399 8.99 18.10 11.28
CA GLY A 399 9.58 19.40 10.98
C GLY A 399 9.32 20.41 12.10
N PHE A 400 8.12 20.48 12.68
CA PHE A 400 7.82 21.32 13.83
C PHE A 400 8.49 20.83 15.12
N LEU A 401 8.62 19.52 15.31
CA LEU A 401 9.42 18.94 16.40
C LEU A 401 10.95 19.18 16.23
N GLY A 402 11.38 19.67 15.06
CA GLY A 402 12.77 19.97 14.74
C GLY A 402 13.68 18.75 14.60
N VAL A 403 13.10 17.60 14.20
CA VAL A 403 13.81 16.31 13.98
C VAL A 403 13.83 15.86 12.52
N TYR A 404 13.32 16.67 11.59
CA TYR A 404 13.36 16.41 10.15
C TYR A 404 13.69 17.72 9.40
N GLU A 405 14.65 17.68 8.47
CA GLU A 405 15.08 18.83 7.66
C GLU A 405 15.35 20.12 8.48
N LYS A 406 14.97 21.28 7.94
CA LYS A 406 14.96 22.54 8.68
C LYS A 406 13.70 22.63 9.53
N SER A 407 13.79 23.25 10.70
CA SER A 407 12.62 23.48 11.56
C SER A 407 11.56 24.29 10.80
N LYS A 408 10.30 23.85 10.88
CA LYS A 408 9.14 24.58 10.35
C LYS A 408 8.61 25.64 11.31
N ASP A 409 9.11 25.68 12.52
CA ASP A 409 8.88 26.77 13.48
C ASP A 409 9.87 27.91 13.20
N THR A 410 9.52 28.78 12.29
CA THR A 410 10.36 29.84 11.75
C THR A 410 9.94 31.21 12.25
N LEU A 411 10.76 32.23 12.02
CA LEU A 411 10.44 33.63 12.33
C LEU A 411 9.16 34.09 11.60
N GLU A 412 9.01 33.69 10.33
CA GLU A 412 7.84 34.00 9.49
C GLU A 412 6.57 33.40 10.10
N ALA A 413 6.62 32.11 10.51
CA ALA A 413 5.50 31.44 11.16
C ALA A 413 5.07 32.14 12.46
N ARG A 414 6.05 32.61 13.25
CA ARG A 414 5.81 33.36 14.49
C ARG A 414 5.33 34.79 14.24
N ASN A 415 5.79 35.44 13.17
CA ASN A 415 5.29 36.76 12.75
C ASN A 415 3.84 36.70 12.28
N ASP A 416 3.43 35.60 11.61
CA ASP A 416 2.03 35.38 11.25
C ASP A 416 1.15 35.23 12.49
N LEU A 417 1.60 34.51 13.54
CA LEU A 417 0.89 34.46 14.83
C LEU A 417 0.74 35.85 15.47
N LYS A 418 1.79 36.65 15.42
CA LYS A 418 1.75 38.04 15.91
C LYS A 418 0.77 38.90 15.10
N HIS A 419 0.76 38.76 13.77
CA HIS A 419 -0.17 39.48 12.89
C HIS A 419 -1.63 39.06 13.11
N MET A 420 -1.87 37.79 13.47
CA MET A 420 -3.18 37.24 13.79
C MET A 420 -3.60 37.49 15.26
N GLU A 421 -2.75 38.11 16.05
CA GLU A 421 -2.95 38.32 17.51
C GLU A 421 -3.20 37.02 18.29
N GLN A 422 -2.66 35.92 17.79
CA GLN A 422 -2.76 34.60 18.39
C GLN A 422 -1.47 34.21 19.09
N ARG A 423 -1.58 33.39 20.15
CA ARG A 423 -0.43 32.80 20.84
C ARG A 423 0.68 33.82 21.18
N GLY A 424 0.35 34.83 21.98
CA GLY A 424 1.31 35.87 22.42
C GLY A 424 2.57 35.32 23.08
N ASP A 425 2.49 34.11 23.70
CA ASP A 425 3.61 33.37 24.27
C ASP A 425 4.68 32.95 23.22
N LEU A 426 4.32 32.92 21.95
CA LEU A 426 5.20 32.53 20.85
C LEU A 426 5.62 33.71 19.96
N HIS A 427 5.23 34.96 20.28
CA HIS A 427 5.62 36.12 19.47
C HIS A 427 7.13 36.32 19.49
N PRO A 428 7.75 36.69 18.34
CA PRO A 428 9.17 36.99 18.30
C PRO A 428 9.51 38.24 19.13
N GLU A 429 10.54 38.15 19.92
CA GLU A 429 11.09 39.27 20.67
C GLU A 429 12.27 39.91 19.90
N SER A 430 12.23 41.23 19.70
CA SER A 430 13.32 41.96 19.05
C SER A 430 14.49 42.11 20.02
N LYS A 431 15.69 41.74 19.58
CA LYS A 431 16.93 41.98 20.30
C LYS A 431 17.68 43.17 19.74
N GLU A 432 18.63 43.71 20.55
CA GLU A 432 19.59 44.69 20.07
C GLU A 432 20.33 44.18 18.82
N LYS A 433 20.55 45.01 17.84
CA LYS A 433 21.19 44.72 16.54
C LYS A 433 20.30 44.02 15.50
N GLY A 434 18.96 44.10 15.59
CA GLY A 434 18.06 43.61 14.57
C GLY A 434 17.89 42.08 14.53
N SER A 435 18.44 41.33 15.48
CA SER A 435 18.17 39.89 15.62
C SER A 435 16.87 39.65 16.39
N HIS A 436 16.23 38.52 16.16
CA HIS A 436 15.03 38.12 16.86
C HIS A 436 15.27 36.90 17.73
N TYR A 437 14.63 36.87 18.89
CA TYR A 437 14.61 35.71 19.77
C TYR A 437 13.26 34.99 19.60
N LEU A 438 13.31 33.67 19.44
CA LEU A 438 12.13 32.81 19.42
C LEU A 438 12.10 32.04 20.74
N SER A 439 11.10 32.28 21.55
CA SER A 439 10.84 31.51 22.77
C SER A 439 10.66 30.03 22.47
N LEU A 440 11.09 29.14 23.38
CA LEU A 440 10.85 27.71 23.22
C LEU A 440 9.36 27.40 23.24
N ALA A 441 8.86 26.75 22.19
CA ALA A 441 7.49 26.29 22.12
C ALA A 441 7.30 24.97 22.89
N SER A 442 6.08 24.72 23.34
CA SER A 442 5.71 23.49 24.05
C SER A 442 5.98 22.19 23.27
N TYR A 443 6.06 22.29 21.94
CA TYR A 443 6.37 21.19 21.02
C TYR A 443 7.85 21.13 20.61
N THR A 444 8.69 22.06 21.06
CA THR A 444 10.12 22.07 20.69
C THR A 444 10.90 21.09 21.55
N LEU A 445 11.49 20.08 20.91
CA LEU A 445 12.34 19.10 21.59
C LEU A 445 13.70 19.69 21.97
N SER A 446 14.09 19.51 23.21
CA SER A 446 15.45 19.79 23.70
C SER A 446 16.48 18.84 23.07
N LYS A 447 17.76 19.16 23.19
CA LYS A 447 18.83 18.29 22.68
C LYS A 447 18.81 16.91 23.33
N ALA A 448 18.60 16.84 24.66
CA ALA A 448 18.52 15.59 25.39
C ALA A 448 17.31 14.72 24.97
N GLU A 449 16.14 15.35 24.75
CA GLU A 449 14.96 14.64 24.27
C GLU A 449 15.17 14.08 22.84
N LYS A 450 15.83 14.84 21.95
CA LYS A 450 16.21 14.34 20.61
C LYS A 450 17.16 13.14 20.73
N GLU A 451 18.16 13.20 21.57
CA GLU A 451 19.07 12.08 21.83
C GLU A 451 18.31 10.84 22.29
N SER A 452 17.43 10.98 23.28
CA SER A 452 16.59 9.88 23.78
C SER A 452 15.71 9.26 22.70
N ILE A 453 15.06 10.07 21.83
CA ILE A 453 14.25 9.59 20.70
C ILE A 453 15.09 8.72 19.76
N PHE A 454 16.26 9.20 19.35
CA PHE A 454 17.07 8.47 18.38
C PHE A 454 17.77 7.25 18.97
N GLU A 455 18.20 7.29 20.23
CA GLU A 455 18.68 6.10 20.96
C GLU A 455 17.60 5.02 21.08
N CYS A 456 16.37 5.42 21.42
CA CYS A 456 15.23 4.50 21.45
C CYS A 456 15.01 3.85 20.09
N LEU A 457 14.96 4.64 19.00
CA LEU A 457 14.75 4.12 17.63
C LEU A 457 15.88 3.21 17.17
N GLU A 458 17.13 3.51 17.52
CA GLU A 458 18.29 2.64 17.22
C GLU A 458 18.25 1.32 17.97
N SER A 459 17.64 1.29 19.16
CA SER A 459 17.48 0.07 19.95
C SER A 459 16.38 -0.87 19.40
N ILE A 460 15.42 -0.35 18.63
CA ILE A 460 14.30 -1.13 18.13
C ILE A 460 14.78 -2.12 17.06
N LYS A 461 14.51 -3.38 17.30
CA LYS A 461 14.62 -4.46 16.31
C LYS A 461 13.22 -4.90 15.90
N VAL A 462 13.03 -5.16 14.62
CA VAL A 462 11.73 -5.50 14.05
C VAL A 462 11.75 -6.86 13.38
N PRO A 463 10.60 -7.56 13.27
CA PRO A 463 10.51 -8.80 12.54
C PRO A 463 10.85 -8.65 11.06
N SER A 464 11.41 -9.71 10.47
CA SER A 464 11.68 -9.77 9.03
C SER A 464 10.38 -9.56 8.24
N GLY A 465 10.43 -8.67 7.24
CA GLY A 465 9.27 -8.36 6.39
C GLY A 465 8.28 -7.33 6.97
N CYS A 466 8.42 -6.92 8.23
CA CYS A 466 7.54 -5.89 8.81
C CYS A 466 7.78 -4.51 8.21
N PHE A 467 9.02 -4.04 8.22
CA PHE A 467 9.46 -2.83 7.53
C PHE A 467 10.99 -2.78 7.43
N THR A 468 11.49 -1.87 6.60
CA THR A 468 12.93 -1.70 6.41
C THR A 468 13.62 -1.20 7.67
N ASN A 469 14.90 -1.56 7.83
CA ASN A 469 15.73 -1.15 8.96
C ASN A 469 15.61 0.36 9.23
N ILE A 470 15.03 0.73 10.37
CA ILE A 470 14.81 2.13 10.75
C ILE A 470 16.10 2.92 10.91
N LYS A 471 17.21 2.25 11.20
CA LYS A 471 18.54 2.87 11.36
C LYS A 471 19.01 3.61 10.10
N ARG A 472 18.57 3.16 8.90
CA ARG A 472 18.92 3.83 7.62
C ARG A 472 18.32 5.21 7.44
N ILE A 473 17.23 5.51 8.15
CA ILE A 473 16.55 6.81 8.08
C ILE A 473 16.95 7.77 9.23
N ILE A 474 17.96 7.42 9.99
CA ILE A 474 18.45 8.19 11.14
C ILE A 474 19.86 8.72 10.85
N SER A 475 20.06 10.02 11.00
CA SER A 475 21.38 10.64 11.11
C SER A 475 21.72 10.81 12.58
N THR A 476 22.57 9.94 13.12
CA THR A 476 23.03 10.00 14.52
C THR A 476 23.84 11.26 14.80
N LYS A 477 24.59 11.75 13.80
CA LYS A 477 25.39 12.97 13.90
C LYS A 477 24.53 14.22 14.02
N GLU A 478 23.47 14.31 13.21
CA GLU A 478 22.60 15.49 13.18
C GLU A 478 21.40 15.39 14.12
N LYS A 479 21.14 14.20 14.68
CA LYS A 479 19.94 13.88 15.47
C LYS A 479 18.66 14.23 14.70
N LYS A 480 18.56 13.70 13.47
CA LYS A 480 17.46 13.95 12.55
C LYS A 480 17.10 12.70 11.74
N PHE A 481 15.85 12.63 11.33
CA PHE A 481 15.43 11.70 10.29
C PHE A 481 15.94 12.18 8.92
N THR A 482 16.30 11.24 8.05
CA THR A 482 16.77 11.47 6.68
C THR A 482 16.06 10.52 5.71
N ASN A 483 15.83 10.97 4.47
CA ASN A 483 15.30 10.13 3.39
C ASN A 483 14.02 9.34 3.72
N LEU A 484 13.09 9.95 4.47
CA LEU A 484 11.81 9.34 4.83
C LEU A 484 10.98 9.01 3.58
N LYS A 485 10.62 7.75 3.40
CA LYS A 485 9.69 7.29 2.38
C LYS A 485 8.27 7.22 2.95
N SER A 486 7.25 7.14 2.08
CA SER A 486 5.83 7.05 2.48
C SER A 486 5.57 5.90 3.46
N HIS A 487 6.20 4.75 3.24
CA HIS A 487 6.07 3.61 4.16
C HIS A 487 6.72 3.88 5.54
N ASP A 488 7.88 4.53 5.59
CA ASP A 488 8.53 4.87 6.86
C ASP A 488 7.65 5.84 7.67
N CYS A 489 7.04 6.83 7.00
CA CYS A 489 6.09 7.75 7.61
C CYS A 489 4.84 7.03 8.14
N HIS A 490 4.32 6.06 7.38
CA HIS A 490 3.20 5.23 7.82
C HIS A 490 3.53 4.47 9.11
N VAL A 491 4.67 3.80 9.16
CA VAL A 491 5.11 3.05 10.35
C VAL A 491 5.36 3.98 11.54
N LEU A 492 6.00 5.13 11.32
CA LEU A 492 6.19 6.13 12.37
C LEU A 492 4.85 6.59 12.95
N MET A 493 3.90 6.97 12.09
CA MET A 493 2.61 7.51 12.50
C MET A 493 1.65 6.47 13.10
N THR A 494 1.74 5.21 12.71
CA THR A 494 0.80 4.17 13.17
C THR A 494 1.34 3.35 14.34
N GLN A 495 2.66 3.29 14.55
CA GLN A 495 3.26 2.36 15.50
C GLN A 495 4.34 3.00 16.40
N LEU A 496 5.35 3.66 15.82
CA LEU A 496 6.58 3.98 16.54
C LEU A 496 6.55 5.31 17.28
N LEU A 497 5.95 6.35 16.69
CA LEU A 497 6.00 7.69 17.28
C LEU A 497 5.43 7.74 18.71
N PRO A 498 4.30 7.10 19.05
CA PRO A 498 3.80 7.05 20.42
C PRO A 498 4.77 6.39 21.42
N VAL A 499 5.56 5.43 20.94
CA VAL A 499 6.54 4.71 21.78
C VAL A 499 7.73 5.62 22.07
N VAL A 500 8.29 6.23 21.04
CA VAL A 500 9.54 7.01 21.16
C VAL A 500 9.37 8.37 21.84
N ILE A 501 8.15 8.93 21.85
CA ILE A 501 7.85 10.17 22.58
C ILE A 501 7.36 9.91 24.02
N ARG A 502 7.34 8.65 24.47
CA ARG A 502 6.89 8.29 25.83
C ARG A 502 7.82 8.93 26.87
N GLY A 503 7.24 9.74 27.78
CA GLY A 503 8.01 10.47 28.77
C GLY A 503 8.75 11.72 28.24
N ILE A 504 8.58 12.05 26.98
CA ILE A 504 9.15 13.20 26.29
C ILE A 504 8.00 14.17 25.94
N LEU A 505 8.30 15.45 25.81
CA LEU A 505 7.33 16.53 25.59
C LEU A 505 6.36 16.72 26.77
N LEU A 506 5.68 17.86 26.77
CA LEU A 506 4.59 18.12 27.73
C LEU A 506 3.41 17.18 27.51
N ASP A 507 2.73 16.83 28.60
CA ASP A 507 1.65 15.83 28.58
C ASP A 507 0.54 16.11 27.56
N ASN A 508 0.12 17.38 27.44
CA ASN A 508 -0.91 17.78 26.49
C ASN A 508 -0.44 17.62 25.02
N VAL A 509 0.82 17.92 24.72
CA VAL A 509 1.42 17.79 23.37
C VAL A 509 1.56 16.30 23.03
N ARG A 510 2.14 15.53 23.95
CA ARG A 510 2.31 14.09 23.82
C ARG A 510 0.97 13.38 23.62
N ALA A 511 -0.02 13.69 24.46
CA ALA A 511 -1.36 13.10 24.34
C ALA A 511 -2.02 13.41 23.01
N THR A 512 -1.87 14.65 22.50
CA THR A 512 -2.43 15.04 21.20
C THR A 512 -1.76 14.30 20.04
N ILE A 513 -0.42 14.17 20.03
CA ILE A 513 0.30 13.40 19.02
C ILE A 513 -0.07 11.92 19.10
N THR A 514 -0.14 11.35 20.30
CA THR A 514 -0.54 9.94 20.50
C THR A 514 -1.97 9.68 19.99
N LYS A 515 -2.90 10.63 20.22
CA LYS A 515 -4.27 10.55 19.69
C LYS A 515 -4.31 10.55 18.17
N LEU A 516 -3.51 11.41 17.53
CA LEU A 516 -3.37 11.38 16.07
C LEU A 516 -2.85 10.04 15.57
N CYS A 517 -1.82 9.50 16.21
CA CYS A 517 -1.24 8.21 15.85
C CYS A 517 -2.23 7.05 16.05
N ALA A 518 -3.01 7.06 17.12
CA ALA A 518 -4.08 6.09 17.37
C ALA A 518 -5.17 6.17 16.29
N PHE A 519 -5.56 7.38 15.87
CA PHE A 519 -6.47 7.58 14.76
C PHE A 519 -5.91 7.02 13.45
N MET A 520 -4.66 7.35 13.10
CA MET A 520 -3.99 6.85 11.89
C MET A 520 -3.88 5.32 11.89
N ASN A 521 -3.62 4.71 13.04
CA ASN A 521 -3.61 3.25 13.19
C ASN A 521 -5.01 2.66 12.97
N ALA A 522 -6.04 3.24 13.59
CA ALA A 522 -7.42 2.76 13.49
C ALA A 522 -7.96 2.77 12.05
N ILE A 523 -7.73 3.85 11.29
CA ILE A 523 -8.17 3.93 9.88
C ILE A 523 -7.37 3.04 8.94
N SER A 524 -6.17 2.61 9.34
CA SER A 524 -5.29 1.74 8.53
C SER A 524 -5.62 0.25 8.66
N GLN A 525 -6.62 -0.11 9.44
CA GLN A 525 -7.02 -1.51 9.62
C GLN A 525 -7.69 -2.07 8.35
N LYS A 526 -7.52 -3.39 8.13
CA LYS A 526 -8.15 -4.11 7.01
C LYS A 526 -9.65 -4.26 7.18
N VAL A 527 -10.11 -4.30 8.43
CA VAL A 527 -11.51 -4.45 8.82
C VAL A 527 -11.85 -3.29 9.75
N ILE A 528 -12.90 -2.58 9.44
CA ILE A 528 -13.37 -1.43 10.22
C ILE A 528 -14.80 -1.66 10.67
N ASP A 529 -15.02 -1.46 11.96
CA ASP A 529 -16.33 -1.50 12.58
C ASP A 529 -17.08 -0.18 12.30
N PRO A 530 -18.22 -0.21 11.60
CA PRO A 530 -19.00 0.98 11.30
C PRO A 530 -19.50 1.72 12.56
N ASP A 531 -19.80 1.00 13.64
CA ASP A 531 -20.31 1.59 14.88
C ASP A 531 -19.26 2.46 15.59
N ARG A 532 -17.97 2.27 15.26
CA ARG A 532 -16.87 3.08 15.78
C ARG A 532 -16.59 4.34 14.97
N LEU A 533 -17.17 4.51 13.78
CA LEU A 533 -16.86 5.64 12.90
C LEU A 533 -17.21 6.98 13.52
N GLU A 534 -18.33 7.09 14.22
CA GLU A 534 -18.73 8.35 14.89
C GLU A 534 -17.72 8.73 15.98
N ALA A 535 -17.28 7.78 16.78
CA ALA A 535 -16.26 8.00 17.81
C ALA A 535 -14.93 8.44 17.18
N LEU A 536 -14.49 7.77 16.10
CA LEU A 536 -13.29 8.14 15.35
C LEU A 536 -13.37 9.55 14.74
N GLN A 537 -14.56 9.94 14.23
CA GLN A 537 -14.79 11.28 13.71
C GLN A 537 -14.65 12.33 14.81
N ASN A 538 -15.21 12.09 15.98
CA ASN A 538 -15.09 12.99 17.13
C ASN A 538 -13.64 13.08 17.61
N ASP A 539 -12.92 11.96 17.68
CA ASP A 539 -11.53 11.89 18.11
C ASP A 539 -10.60 12.69 17.20
N VAL A 540 -10.71 12.54 15.88
CA VAL A 540 -9.85 13.27 14.94
C VAL A 540 -10.13 14.77 14.96
N VAL A 541 -11.41 15.18 15.07
CA VAL A 541 -11.76 16.61 15.13
C VAL A 541 -11.26 17.23 16.45
N GLN A 542 -11.42 16.54 17.59
CA GLN A 542 -10.85 17.00 18.86
C GLN A 542 -9.33 17.08 18.81
N CYS A 543 -8.68 16.13 18.14
CA CYS A 543 -7.26 16.14 17.92
C CYS A 543 -6.81 17.37 17.12
N LEU A 544 -7.47 17.65 15.99
CA LEU A 544 -7.17 18.82 15.15
C LEU A 544 -7.36 20.15 15.91
N VAL A 545 -8.42 20.26 16.70
CA VAL A 545 -8.64 21.43 17.56
C VAL A 545 -7.54 21.54 18.64
N SER A 546 -7.08 20.43 19.21
CA SER A 546 -5.94 20.42 20.13
C SER A 546 -4.65 20.86 19.44
N PHE A 547 -4.45 20.47 18.18
CA PHE A 547 -3.31 20.95 17.37
C PHE A 547 -3.40 22.48 17.15
N GLU A 548 -4.60 23.06 16.90
CA GLU A 548 -4.78 24.52 16.80
C GLU A 548 -4.37 25.26 18.08
N LEU A 549 -4.49 24.62 19.25
CA LEU A 549 -4.05 25.17 20.53
C LEU A 549 -2.54 25.06 20.77
N ILE A 550 -1.87 24.09 20.10
CA ILE A 550 -0.45 23.77 20.35
C ILE A 550 0.46 24.38 19.29
N PHE A 551 0.14 24.15 18.01
CA PHE A 551 1.01 24.52 16.88
C PHE A 551 0.62 25.88 16.26
N PRO A 552 1.55 26.56 15.60
CA PRO A 552 1.25 27.80 14.89
C PRO A 552 0.36 27.53 13.68
N SER A 553 -0.32 28.59 13.19
CA SER A 553 -1.24 28.50 12.05
C SER A 553 -0.59 27.91 10.80
N SER A 554 0.70 28.11 10.64
CA SER A 554 1.50 27.53 9.53
C SER A 554 1.55 26.00 9.50
N PHE A 555 1.14 25.31 10.57
CA PHE A 555 0.99 23.84 10.60
C PHE A 555 -0.16 23.34 9.72
N PHE A 556 -1.23 24.14 9.52
CA PHE A 556 -2.52 23.69 8.99
C PHE A 556 -2.61 23.79 7.47
N ASN A 557 -1.85 22.96 6.75
CA ASN A 557 -2.00 22.82 5.31
C ASN A 557 -3.25 21.99 4.95
N ILE A 558 -3.52 21.84 3.63
CA ILE A 558 -4.69 21.09 3.14
C ILE A 558 -4.71 19.64 3.63
N MET A 559 -3.55 18.97 3.72
CA MET A 559 -3.46 17.58 4.17
C MET A 559 -3.90 17.41 5.62
N THR A 560 -3.57 18.38 6.48
CA THR A 560 -4.05 18.40 7.87
C THR A 560 -5.56 18.57 7.92
N HIS A 561 -6.11 19.45 7.09
CA HIS A 561 -7.55 19.69 7.00
C HIS A 561 -8.32 18.45 6.50
N LEU A 562 -7.78 17.71 5.53
CA LEU A 562 -8.46 16.53 4.97
C LEU A 562 -8.73 15.42 5.99
N LEU A 563 -8.02 15.40 7.12
CA LEU A 563 -8.27 14.43 8.21
C LEU A 563 -9.73 14.47 8.70
N CYS A 564 -10.38 15.65 8.71
CA CYS A 564 -11.77 15.77 9.16
C CYS A 564 -12.79 15.14 8.19
N HIS A 565 -12.38 14.74 7.00
CA HIS A 565 -13.25 14.12 5.98
C HIS A 565 -13.05 12.62 5.83
N LEU A 566 -11.90 12.08 6.28
CA LEU A 566 -11.52 10.68 6.07
C LEU A 566 -12.53 9.68 6.62
N VAL A 567 -13.04 9.91 7.83
CA VAL A 567 -13.97 8.97 8.48
C VAL A 567 -15.27 8.85 7.70
N LYS A 568 -15.78 9.99 7.19
CA LYS A 568 -16.96 9.97 6.34
C LYS A 568 -16.70 9.23 5.03
N GLU A 569 -15.52 9.42 4.45
CA GLU A 569 -15.12 8.73 3.23
C GLU A 569 -14.99 7.22 3.45
N ILE A 570 -14.43 6.80 4.59
CA ILE A 570 -14.37 5.37 4.98
C ILE A 570 -15.79 4.78 5.07
N GLY A 571 -16.75 5.50 5.64
CA GLY A 571 -18.15 5.06 5.70
C GLY A 571 -18.80 4.90 4.32
N ILE A 572 -18.27 5.57 3.28
CA ILE A 572 -18.76 5.52 1.90
C ILE A 572 -17.98 4.51 1.05
N LEU A 573 -16.64 4.46 1.18
CA LEU A 573 -15.73 3.69 0.34
C LEU A 573 -15.21 2.39 0.97
N GLY A 574 -15.48 2.18 2.26
CA GLY A 574 -14.87 1.08 3.01
C GLY A 574 -13.44 1.40 3.51
N PRO A 575 -12.68 0.38 3.92
CA PRO A 575 -11.37 0.55 4.53
C PRO A 575 -10.35 1.21 3.60
N VAL A 576 -9.60 2.19 4.13
CA VAL A 576 -8.49 2.85 3.44
C VAL A 576 -7.44 1.86 2.92
N TYR A 577 -7.31 0.71 3.55
CA TYR A 577 -6.41 -0.37 3.12
C TYR A 577 -6.60 -0.74 1.64
N LEU A 578 -7.83 -0.67 1.13
CA LEU A 578 -8.18 -1.06 -0.24
C LEU A 578 -8.15 0.12 -1.24
N HIS A 579 -8.15 1.36 -0.79
CA HIS A 579 -8.15 2.55 -1.64
C HIS A 579 -7.04 3.54 -1.26
N ASN A 580 -5.77 3.09 -1.36
CA ASN A 580 -4.58 3.91 -1.15
C ASN A 580 -3.57 3.72 -2.29
N MET A 581 -2.58 4.61 -2.39
CA MET A 581 -1.61 4.62 -3.49
C MET A 581 -0.45 3.61 -3.32
N PHE A 582 -0.28 2.92 -2.19
CA PHE A 582 0.83 1.98 -1.98
C PHE A 582 0.93 0.88 -3.04
N PRO A 583 -0.16 0.16 -3.43
CA PRO A 583 -0.11 -0.84 -4.49
C PRO A 583 0.29 -0.24 -5.83
N PHE A 584 -0.24 0.94 -6.16
CA PHE A 584 -0.01 1.62 -7.43
C PHE A 584 1.44 2.13 -7.55
N GLU A 585 2.01 2.76 -6.51
CA GLU A 585 3.42 3.16 -6.49
C GLU A 585 4.36 1.95 -6.64
N ARG A 586 4.04 0.84 -5.98
CA ARG A 586 4.81 -0.40 -6.13
C ARG A 586 4.75 -0.91 -7.56
N TYR A 587 3.57 -0.89 -8.17
CA TYR A 587 3.38 -1.31 -9.55
C TYR A 587 4.06 -0.36 -10.54
N MET A 588 4.01 0.94 -10.33
CA MET A 588 4.79 1.91 -11.10
C MET A 588 6.30 1.61 -11.04
N GLY A 589 6.79 1.13 -9.90
CA GLY A 589 8.16 0.62 -9.76
C GLY A 589 8.45 -0.59 -10.66
N VAL A 590 7.47 -1.48 -10.86
CA VAL A 590 7.56 -2.60 -11.82
C VAL A 590 7.60 -2.08 -13.25
N LEU A 591 6.68 -1.18 -13.62
CA LEU A 591 6.62 -0.60 -14.97
C LEU A 591 7.91 0.14 -15.33
N LYS A 592 8.53 0.86 -14.40
CA LYS A 592 9.84 1.51 -14.61
C LYS A 592 10.94 0.51 -14.99
N LYS A 593 10.92 -0.73 -14.50
CA LYS A 593 11.90 -1.77 -14.85
C LYS A 593 11.78 -2.24 -16.30
N TYR A 594 10.64 -2.03 -16.96
CA TYR A 594 10.46 -2.35 -18.37
C TYR A 594 11.13 -1.34 -19.31
N VAL A 595 11.51 -0.16 -18.82
CA VAL A 595 12.13 0.89 -19.62
C VAL A 595 13.58 0.50 -20.00
N ARG A 596 13.74 -0.12 -21.15
CA ARG A 596 15.05 -0.42 -21.78
C ARG A 596 15.54 0.72 -22.67
N ASN A 597 14.64 1.40 -23.38
CA ASN A 597 14.94 2.56 -24.20
C ASN A 597 14.43 3.84 -23.54
N ARG A 598 15.32 4.62 -22.95
CA ARG A 598 15.01 5.89 -22.29
C ARG A 598 14.47 6.98 -23.25
N ALA A 599 14.76 6.88 -24.54
CA ALA A 599 14.22 7.82 -25.54
C ALA A 599 12.76 7.53 -25.92
N ARG A 600 12.24 6.33 -25.58
CA ARG A 600 10.85 5.91 -25.82
C ARG A 600 10.36 5.03 -24.66
N PRO A 601 10.23 5.59 -23.47
CA PRO A 601 9.88 4.82 -22.27
C PRO A 601 8.49 4.19 -22.38
N GLU A 602 7.51 4.87 -22.97
CA GLU A 602 6.13 4.41 -23.12
C GLU A 602 6.05 3.12 -23.95
N ALA A 603 6.78 3.08 -25.08
CA ALA A 603 6.81 1.90 -25.94
C ALA A 603 7.51 0.71 -25.26
N SER A 604 8.53 0.98 -24.44
CA SER A 604 9.20 -0.06 -23.62
C SER A 604 8.27 -0.62 -22.57
N ILE A 605 7.52 0.24 -21.86
CA ILE A 605 6.54 -0.14 -20.87
C ILE A 605 5.41 -0.95 -21.50
N ALA A 606 4.81 -0.45 -22.59
CA ALA A 606 3.71 -1.13 -23.29
C ALA A 606 4.12 -2.53 -23.76
N LYS A 607 5.35 -2.66 -24.32
CA LYS A 607 5.89 -3.95 -24.76
C LYS A 607 6.17 -4.89 -23.57
N GLY A 608 6.75 -4.38 -22.47
CA GLY A 608 7.05 -5.15 -21.27
C GLY A 608 5.79 -5.66 -20.62
N TYR A 609 4.84 -4.78 -20.39
CA TYR A 609 3.53 -5.11 -19.81
C TYR A 609 2.75 -6.14 -20.66
N GLY A 610 2.64 -5.91 -21.98
CA GLY A 610 1.94 -6.86 -22.86
C GLY A 610 2.61 -8.23 -22.90
N THR A 611 3.96 -8.30 -22.80
CA THR A 611 4.66 -9.59 -22.71
C THR A 611 4.38 -10.29 -21.37
N GLU A 612 4.36 -9.57 -20.25
CA GLU A 612 4.04 -10.12 -18.93
C GLU A 612 2.59 -10.63 -18.89
N GLU A 613 1.65 -9.86 -19.42
CA GLU A 613 0.22 -10.23 -19.52
C GLU A 613 0.02 -11.55 -20.27
N VAL A 614 0.76 -11.77 -21.36
CA VAL A 614 0.70 -13.02 -22.12
C VAL A 614 1.29 -14.18 -21.34
N ILE A 615 2.44 -13.98 -20.69
CA ILE A 615 3.08 -15.02 -19.88
C ILE A 615 2.16 -15.45 -18.71
N GLU A 616 1.53 -14.48 -18.05
CA GLU A 616 0.57 -14.76 -16.99
C GLU A 616 -0.64 -15.54 -17.50
N PHE A 617 -1.15 -15.17 -18.69
CA PHE A 617 -2.24 -15.93 -19.33
C PHE A 617 -1.84 -17.39 -19.62
N CYS A 618 -0.66 -17.60 -20.19
CA CYS A 618 -0.18 -18.96 -20.47
C CYS A 618 0.01 -19.78 -19.19
N VAL A 619 0.53 -19.17 -18.11
CA VAL A 619 0.70 -19.83 -16.82
C VAL A 619 -0.64 -20.17 -16.16
N GLU A 620 -1.63 -19.28 -16.25
CA GLU A 620 -2.99 -19.53 -15.75
C GLU A 620 -3.72 -20.65 -16.51
N PHE A 621 -3.42 -20.82 -17.80
CA PHE A 621 -4.04 -21.81 -18.68
C PHE A 621 -3.42 -23.20 -18.53
N ILE A 622 -2.13 -23.30 -18.14
CA ILE A 622 -1.42 -24.58 -17.94
C ILE A 622 -1.79 -25.14 -16.56
N GLU A 623 -2.52 -26.24 -16.55
CA GLU A 623 -2.81 -27.01 -15.35
C GLU A 623 -1.57 -27.79 -14.91
N ASP A 624 -1.46 -28.10 -13.61
CA ASP A 624 -0.41 -28.97 -13.01
C ASP A 624 1.06 -28.54 -13.22
N HIS A 625 1.33 -27.26 -13.44
CA HIS A 625 2.73 -26.83 -13.52
C HIS A 625 3.45 -26.91 -12.15
N ARG A 626 4.63 -27.51 -12.16
CA ARG A 626 5.48 -27.66 -10.98
C ARG A 626 6.74 -26.79 -11.07
N PRO A 627 7.24 -26.23 -9.96
CA PRO A 627 8.50 -25.50 -9.97
C PRO A 627 9.67 -26.43 -10.24
N ILE A 628 10.57 -26.03 -11.16
CA ILE A 628 11.83 -26.74 -11.42
C ILE A 628 12.87 -26.32 -10.38
N GLY A 629 13.66 -27.29 -9.89
CA GLY A 629 14.84 -27.05 -9.06
C GLY A 629 14.54 -26.53 -7.64
N LEU A 630 13.28 -26.52 -7.21
CA LEU A 630 12.91 -26.26 -5.83
C LEU A 630 12.51 -27.56 -5.17
N PRO A 631 13.22 -28.03 -4.13
CA PRO A 631 12.80 -29.21 -3.38
C PRO A 631 11.39 -29.03 -2.85
N GLU A 632 10.58 -30.08 -2.93
CA GLU A 632 9.25 -30.05 -2.31
C GLU A 632 9.40 -29.85 -0.79
N SER A 633 8.60 -28.93 -0.23
CA SER A 633 8.57 -28.73 1.22
C SER A 633 8.21 -30.06 1.91
N ARG A 634 9.00 -30.46 2.89
CA ARG A 634 8.74 -31.66 3.73
C ARG A 634 7.41 -31.60 4.46
N HIS A 635 6.79 -30.42 4.51
CA HIS A 635 5.50 -30.13 5.17
C HIS A 635 4.36 -29.88 4.18
N LYS A 636 4.48 -30.37 2.92
CA LYS A 636 3.40 -30.26 1.91
C LYS A 636 2.12 -30.90 2.45
N GLY A 637 1.08 -30.09 2.56
CA GLY A 637 -0.27 -30.52 2.96
C GLY A 637 -0.69 -30.21 4.40
N ARG A 638 0.23 -29.85 5.32
CA ARG A 638 -0.12 -29.45 6.70
C ARG A 638 0.17 -27.98 7.00
N LEU A 639 1.33 -27.49 6.62
CA LEU A 639 1.81 -26.14 6.90
C LEU A 639 2.54 -25.60 5.67
N ARG A 640 2.25 -24.37 5.23
CA ARG A 640 2.95 -23.72 4.12
C ARG A 640 4.23 -23.07 4.64
N GLY A 641 5.40 -23.39 4.06
CA GLY A 641 6.69 -22.80 4.42
C GLY A 641 7.86 -23.73 4.18
N LYS A 642 9.10 -23.25 4.39
CA LYS A 642 10.32 -24.04 4.27
C LYS A 642 10.55 -24.99 5.45
N GLY A 643 9.82 -24.79 6.57
CA GLY A 643 10.00 -25.57 7.79
C GLY A 643 11.22 -25.12 8.58
N THR A 644 12.02 -26.07 9.06
CA THR A 644 13.19 -25.81 9.91
C THR A 644 14.32 -25.11 9.16
N LEU A 645 14.93 -24.10 9.81
CA LEU A 645 15.97 -23.24 9.26
C LEU A 645 17.27 -23.32 10.09
N GLY A 646 18.41 -23.20 9.41
CA GLY A 646 19.73 -23.13 10.03
C GLY A 646 20.32 -24.48 10.45
N ARG A 647 21.39 -24.41 11.25
CA ARG A 647 22.13 -25.63 11.68
C ARG A 647 21.29 -26.48 12.62
N LYS A 648 21.34 -27.78 12.38
CA LYS A 648 20.79 -28.82 13.21
C LYS A 648 21.73 -29.10 14.40
N ALA A 649 21.22 -29.06 15.62
CA ALA A 649 21.95 -29.52 16.80
C ALA A 649 21.17 -30.63 17.50
N ILE A 650 21.88 -31.59 18.07
CA ILE A 650 21.27 -32.68 18.86
C ILE A 650 21.55 -32.35 20.32
N MET A 651 20.55 -32.35 21.14
CA MET A 651 20.68 -32.15 22.59
C MET A 651 19.82 -33.13 23.36
N THR A 652 20.30 -33.49 24.56
CA THR A 652 19.51 -34.28 25.51
C THR A 652 18.72 -33.33 26.39
N VAL A 653 17.42 -33.53 26.51
CA VAL A 653 16.49 -32.69 27.24
C VAL A 653 16.48 -33.11 28.71
N ASP A 654 16.42 -32.14 29.62
CA ASP A 654 16.19 -32.44 31.05
C ASP A 654 14.81 -33.10 31.28
N ASN A 655 14.70 -33.90 32.34
CA ASN A 655 13.48 -34.64 32.61
C ASN A 655 12.23 -33.78 32.84
N ASN A 656 12.38 -32.55 33.30
CA ASN A 656 11.23 -31.65 33.56
C ASN A 656 10.70 -31.11 32.24
N LEU A 657 11.57 -30.60 31.37
CA LEU A 657 11.19 -30.13 30.05
C LEU A 657 10.61 -31.26 29.20
N PHE A 658 11.24 -32.46 29.27
CA PHE A 658 10.73 -33.64 28.58
C PHE A 658 9.29 -33.98 28.99
N ARG A 659 9.01 -34.02 30.31
CA ARG A 659 7.66 -34.33 30.81
C ARG A 659 6.63 -33.27 30.38
N LYS A 660 6.99 -31.99 30.44
CA LYS A 660 6.10 -30.89 30.01
C LYS A 660 5.81 -31.00 28.50
N ALA A 661 6.83 -31.18 27.68
CA ALA A 661 6.67 -31.34 26.24
C ALA A 661 5.80 -32.54 25.89
N HIS A 662 6.06 -33.71 26.53
CA HIS A 662 5.28 -34.91 26.33
C HIS A 662 3.80 -34.69 26.74
N PHE A 663 3.55 -34.09 27.90
CA PHE A 663 2.20 -33.78 28.35
C PHE A 663 1.47 -32.84 27.37
N THR A 664 2.12 -31.79 26.88
CA THR A 664 1.55 -30.87 25.89
C THR A 664 1.10 -31.59 24.62
N VAL A 665 1.92 -32.52 24.11
CA VAL A 665 1.54 -33.33 22.95
C VAL A 665 0.36 -34.25 23.25
N LEU A 666 0.34 -34.88 24.43
CA LEU A 666 -0.76 -35.74 24.86
C LEU A 666 -2.07 -34.95 24.99
N GLN A 667 -2.02 -33.75 25.55
CA GLN A 667 -3.19 -32.89 25.77
C GLN A 667 -3.85 -32.44 24.43
N GLN A 668 -3.10 -32.33 23.36
CA GLN A 668 -3.62 -31.92 22.05
C GLN A 668 -4.15 -33.08 21.19
N SER A 669 -4.05 -34.31 21.67
CA SER A 669 -4.53 -35.49 20.95
C SER A 669 -5.96 -35.88 21.36
N SER A 670 -6.88 -35.90 20.39
CA SER A 670 -8.25 -36.39 20.61
C SER A 670 -8.30 -37.84 21.09
N LEU A 671 -7.30 -38.66 20.76
CA LEU A 671 -7.19 -40.05 21.22
C LEU A 671 -6.90 -40.15 22.73
N VAL A 672 -6.31 -39.12 23.31
CA VAL A 672 -5.90 -39.09 24.72
C VAL A 672 -6.94 -38.37 25.59
N ALA A 673 -7.80 -37.56 25.00
CA ALA A 673 -8.79 -36.76 25.75
C ALA A 673 -9.62 -37.54 26.78
N PRO A 674 -10.15 -38.75 26.49
CA PRO A 674 -10.90 -39.53 27.49
C PRO A 674 -10.05 -39.88 28.72
N TYR A 675 -8.79 -40.19 28.52
CA TYR A 675 -7.84 -40.58 29.58
C TYR A 675 -7.41 -39.40 30.45
N ILE A 676 -7.40 -38.20 29.90
CA ILE A 676 -7.14 -36.96 30.65
C ILE A 676 -8.25 -36.75 31.69
N GLU A 677 -9.49 -36.89 31.26
CA GLU A 677 -10.66 -36.74 32.16
C GLU A 677 -10.67 -37.82 33.24
N GLU A 678 -10.41 -39.10 32.87
CA GLU A 678 -10.33 -40.21 33.80
C GLU A 678 -9.25 -39.98 34.84
N HIS A 679 -8.04 -39.65 34.47
CA HIS A 679 -6.95 -39.41 35.41
C HIS A 679 -7.22 -38.19 36.32
N LEU A 680 -7.79 -37.10 35.77
CA LEU A 680 -8.21 -35.96 36.60
C LEU A 680 -9.23 -36.35 37.67
N ALA A 681 -10.22 -37.17 37.30
CA ALA A 681 -11.21 -37.68 38.25
C ALA A 681 -10.54 -38.54 39.32
N LEU A 682 -9.62 -39.43 38.96
CA LEU A 682 -8.84 -40.24 39.88
C LEU A 682 -7.98 -39.40 40.84
N VAL A 683 -7.31 -38.36 40.33
CA VAL A 683 -6.48 -37.47 41.15
C VAL A 683 -7.35 -36.73 42.16
N ARG A 684 -8.52 -36.21 41.76
CA ARG A 684 -9.50 -35.54 42.64
C ARG A 684 -10.01 -36.48 43.72
N ALA A 685 -10.41 -37.68 43.35
CA ALA A 685 -10.94 -38.65 44.28
C ALA A 685 -9.91 -39.08 45.36
N ARG A 686 -8.63 -39.19 44.97
CA ARG A 686 -7.56 -39.60 45.90
C ARG A 686 -7.01 -38.47 46.78
N ASN A 687 -7.29 -37.21 46.44
CA ASN A 687 -6.70 -36.04 47.09
C ASN A 687 -7.79 -35.06 47.55
N ILE A 688 -8.79 -35.54 48.30
CA ILE A 688 -9.87 -34.73 48.81
C ILE A 688 -9.30 -33.60 49.69
N GLY A 689 -9.71 -32.35 49.44
CA GLY A 689 -9.28 -31.17 50.21
C GLY A 689 -8.04 -30.44 49.67
N LYS A 690 -7.43 -30.91 48.60
CA LYS A 690 -6.39 -30.16 47.89
C LYS A 690 -7.01 -29.11 46.96
N SER A 691 -6.28 -28.01 46.74
CA SER A 691 -6.74 -26.95 45.81
C SER A 691 -6.69 -27.44 44.35
N ASP A 692 -7.57 -26.87 43.49
CA ASP A 692 -7.59 -27.19 42.05
C ASP A 692 -6.25 -26.92 41.36
N ALA A 693 -5.51 -25.89 41.75
CA ALA A 693 -4.18 -25.60 41.26
C ALA A 693 -3.17 -26.73 41.60
N TRP A 694 -3.29 -27.32 42.82
CA TRP A 694 -2.46 -28.47 43.21
C TRP A 694 -2.84 -29.72 42.41
N ILE A 695 -4.14 -29.98 42.24
CA ILE A 695 -4.67 -31.12 41.49
C ILE A 695 -4.21 -31.05 40.05
N THR A 696 -4.31 -29.88 39.40
CA THR A 696 -3.88 -29.65 38.04
C THR A 696 -2.37 -29.89 37.89
N ARG A 697 -1.55 -29.35 38.78
CA ARG A 697 -0.10 -29.55 38.76
C ARG A 697 0.25 -31.04 38.96
N HIS A 698 -0.37 -31.70 39.91
CA HIS A 698 -0.14 -33.14 40.17
C HIS A 698 -0.58 -34.01 38.98
N HIS A 699 -1.71 -33.65 38.33
CA HIS A 699 -2.13 -34.29 37.09
C HIS A 699 -1.06 -34.16 35.99
N ILE A 700 -0.58 -32.93 35.71
CA ILE A 700 0.45 -32.68 34.71
C ILE A 700 1.72 -33.51 34.99
N ASP A 701 2.14 -33.57 36.24
CA ASP A 701 3.37 -34.26 36.62
C ASP A 701 3.26 -35.78 36.54
N THR A 702 2.06 -36.35 36.72
CA THR A 702 1.89 -37.81 36.85
C THR A 702 1.19 -38.48 35.66
N PHE A 703 0.46 -37.73 34.84
CA PHE A 703 -0.41 -38.22 33.78
C PHE A 703 0.31 -39.10 32.77
N SER A 704 1.45 -38.66 32.22
CA SER A 704 2.18 -39.42 31.21
C SER A 704 2.66 -40.80 31.71
N THR A 705 3.06 -40.85 32.98
CA THR A 705 3.46 -42.12 33.62
C THR A 705 2.25 -43.01 33.87
N TRP A 706 1.17 -42.46 34.39
CA TRP A 706 -0.08 -43.15 34.58
C TRP A 706 -0.66 -43.71 33.30
N LEU A 707 -0.72 -42.89 32.21
CA LEU A 707 -1.24 -43.30 30.90
C LEU A 707 -0.45 -44.52 30.38
N ARG A 708 0.88 -44.46 30.45
CA ARG A 708 1.74 -45.56 30.03
C ARG A 708 1.44 -46.85 30.83
N GLN A 709 1.30 -46.75 32.13
CA GLN A 709 0.97 -47.91 32.99
C GLN A 709 -0.44 -48.43 32.74
N HIS A 710 -1.39 -47.52 32.57
CA HIS A 710 -2.82 -47.82 32.35
C HIS A 710 -3.03 -48.59 31.02
N LEU A 711 -2.23 -48.31 30.03
CA LEU A 711 -2.28 -48.97 28.73
C LEU A 711 -1.41 -50.22 28.62
N MET A 712 -0.55 -50.49 29.61
CA MET A 712 0.24 -51.73 29.64
C MET A 712 -0.63 -52.95 29.86
N GLY A 713 -0.54 -53.95 28.95
CA GLY A 713 -1.24 -55.22 29.06
C GLY A 713 -2.58 -55.30 28.30
N ASN A 714 -2.97 -54.31 27.58
CA ASN A 714 -4.21 -54.33 26.78
C ASN A 714 -3.84 -54.54 25.29
N GLU A 715 -4.06 -55.78 24.77
CA GLU A 715 -3.69 -56.17 23.41
C GLU A 715 -4.55 -55.50 22.30
N THR A 716 -5.64 -54.82 22.64
CA THR A 716 -6.57 -54.20 21.69
C THR A 716 -6.37 -52.71 21.49
N ILE A 717 -5.27 -52.13 21.97
CA ILE A 717 -5.04 -50.69 21.93
C ILE A 717 -4.67 -50.22 20.53
N ASN A 718 -5.23 -49.05 20.15
CA ASN A 718 -4.80 -48.34 18.94
C ASN A 718 -3.30 -48.05 18.97
N GLN A 719 -2.60 -48.50 17.92
CA GLN A 719 -1.16 -48.40 17.78
C GLN A 719 -0.66 -46.93 17.94
N GLN A 720 -1.41 -45.95 17.46
CA GLN A 720 -1.08 -44.52 17.61
C GLN A 720 -1.14 -44.08 19.09
N LEU A 721 -2.13 -44.54 19.85
CA LEU A 721 -2.25 -44.25 21.27
C LEU A 721 -1.08 -44.87 22.06
N ALA A 722 -0.66 -46.08 21.71
CA ALA A 722 0.48 -46.73 22.32
C ALA A 722 1.81 -45.96 22.05
N PHE A 723 1.99 -45.43 20.85
CA PHE A 723 3.13 -44.56 20.53
C PHE A 723 3.09 -43.23 21.32
N LEU A 724 1.94 -42.59 21.41
CA LEU A 724 1.77 -41.36 22.19
C LEU A 724 2.09 -41.60 23.68
N ALA A 725 1.60 -42.68 24.28
CA ALA A 725 1.84 -43.00 25.67
C ALA A 725 3.33 -43.36 25.94
N ARG A 726 4.00 -43.94 25.00
CA ARG A 726 5.45 -44.24 25.09
C ARG A 726 6.31 -43.00 25.23
N GLY A 727 5.88 -41.92 24.61
CA GLY A 727 6.56 -40.64 24.61
C GLY A 727 7.68 -40.53 23.58
N PRO A 728 8.22 -39.30 23.39
CA PRO A 728 9.29 -39.02 22.45
C PRO A 728 10.65 -39.58 22.95
N SER A 729 11.68 -39.50 22.09
CA SER A 729 13.07 -39.74 22.51
C SER A 729 13.55 -38.64 23.46
N GLY A 730 14.42 -38.97 24.41
CA GLY A 730 15.10 -38.00 25.26
C GLY A 730 16.13 -37.14 24.53
N SER A 731 16.49 -37.54 23.32
CA SER A 731 17.33 -36.73 22.44
C SER A 731 16.46 -36.04 21.41
N ILE A 732 16.55 -34.71 21.37
CA ILE A 732 15.82 -33.85 20.42
C ILE A 732 16.78 -33.18 19.46
N VAL A 733 16.23 -32.71 18.34
CA VAL A 733 16.96 -31.93 17.35
C VAL A 733 16.43 -30.52 17.41
N THR A 734 17.32 -29.56 17.63
CA THR A 734 16.99 -28.13 17.64
C THR A 734 17.51 -27.47 16.38
N PHE A 735 16.84 -26.40 16.00
CA PHE A 735 17.14 -25.57 14.85
C PHE A 735 17.21 -24.09 15.25
N GLN A 736 17.79 -23.28 14.38
CA GLN A 736 17.92 -21.82 14.63
C GLN A 736 16.65 -21.06 14.30
N GLY A 737 15.78 -21.62 13.46
CA GLY A 737 14.55 -20.98 13.05
C GLY A 737 13.55 -21.93 12.41
N TYR A 738 12.36 -21.42 12.14
CA TYR A 738 11.26 -22.11 11.48
C TYR A 738 10.46 -21.15 10.60
N GLU A 739 10.15 -21.54 9.36
CA GLU A 739 9.31 -20.77 8.44
C GLU A 739 7.99 -21.49 8.23
N ILE A 740 6.90 -20.78 8.51
CA ILE A 740 5.53 -21.28 8.40
C ILE A 740 4.59 -20.16 7.92
N ASN A 741 3.72 -20.45 6.96
CA ASN A 741 2.70 -19.54 6.43
C ASN A 741 3.26 -18.15 6.01
N GLY A 742 4.50 -18.12 5.51
CA GLY A 742 5.18 -16.87 5.11
C GLY A 742 5.80 -16.08 6.26
N TYR A 743 5.71 -16.58 7.51
CA TYR A 743 6.37 -15.99 8.67
C TYR A 743 7.63 -16.78 9.02
N THR A 744 8.67 -16.06 9.38
CA THR A 744 9.93 -16.65 9.83
C THR A 744 10.12 -16.41 11.32
N PHE A 745 10.26 -17.46 12.08
CA PHE A 745 10.56 -17.44 13.50
C PHE A 745 12.02 -17.83 13.74
N TYR A 746 12.70 -17.13 14.64
CA TYR A 746 14.06 -17.46 15.07
C TYR A 746 14.11 -17.62 16.59
N THR A 747 15.15 -18.31 17.07
CA THR A 747 15.44 -18.33 18.50
C THR A 747 15.96 -16.96 18.95
N ARG A 748 15.77 -16.61 20.22
CA ARG A 748 16.31 -15.40 20.84
C ARG A 748 17.84 -15.31 20.66
N ALA A 749 18.54 -16.42 20.75
CA ALA A 749 19.99 -16.49 20.53
C ALA A 749 20.39 -16.07 19.10
N GLN A 750 19.56 -16.40 18.10
CA GLN A 750 19.77 -15.96 16.72
C GLN A 750 19.45 -14.47 16.55
N ASP A 751 18.38 -13.98 17.16
CA ASP A 751 18.02 -12.56 17.13
C ASP A 751 19.07 -11.63 17.78
N MET A 752 19.80 -12.14 18.78
CA MET A 752 20.93 -11.38 19.37
C MET A 752 22.04 -11.10 18.36
N LYS A 753 22.21 -11.98 17.36
CA LYS A 753 23.20 -11.85 16.28
C LYS A 753 22.65 -11.12 15.04
N SER A 754 21.35 -10.85 14.98
CA SER A 754 20.65 -10.28 13.84
C SER A 754 20.26 -8.82 14.08
N THR A 755 20.06 -8.09 13.00
CA THR A 755 19.41 -6.77 13.02
C THR A 755 17.88 -6.86 13.20
N ASN A 756 17.29 -8.04 12.92
CA ASN A 756 15.88 -8.31 13.07
C ASN A 756 15.57 -9.08 14.34
N GLN A 757 14.32 -9.04 14.79
CA GLN A 757 13.82 -9.82 15.92
C GLN A 757 12.60 -10.64 15.49
N ASN A 758 12.80 -11.95 15.39
CA ASN A 758 11.77 -12.92 14.98
C ASN A 758 11.44 -13.93 16.08
N SER A 759 11.94 -13.72 17.31
CA SER A 759 11.70 -14.61 18.45
C SER A 759 10.50 -14.19 19.29
N ALA A 760 9.99 -12.96 19.13
CA ALA A 760 8.88 -12.49 19.95
C ALA A 760 7.58 -13.20 19.58
N VAL A 761 6.85 -13.67 20.62
CA VAL A 761 5.55 -14.32 20.49
C VAL A 761 4.54 -13.66 21.43
N ARG A 762 3.30 -13.58 20.97
CA ARG A 762 2.14 -13.20 21.78
C ARG A 762 1.22 -14.41 21.87
N ILE A 763 0.76 -14.70 23.07
CA ILE A 763 -0.17 -15.79 23.33
C ILE A 763 -1.37 -15.21 24.09
N ASP A 764 -2.56 -15.33 23.53
CA ASP A 764 -3.80 -15.03 24.22
C ASP A 764 -4.28 -16.35 24.85
N ALA A 765 -4.31 -16.43 26.18
CA ALA A 765 -4.70 -17.62 26.92
C ALA A 765 -5.77 -17.29 27.95
N MET A 766 -6.68 -18.22 28.14
CA MET A 766 -7.71 -18.12 29.16
C MET A 766 -7.10 -18.50 30.53
N GLY A 767 -7.19 -17.60 31.49
CA GLY A 767 -6.77 -17.83 32.86
C GLY A 767 -7.69 -18.83 33.58
N HIS A 768 -7.25 -19.35 34.71
CA HIS A 768 -8.06 -20.26 35.54
C HIS A 768 -9.36 -19.63 36.06
N ASP A 769 -9.46 -18.31 36.06
CA ASP A 769 -10.62 -17.50 36.44
C ASP A 769 -11.59 -17.22 35.28
N GLY A 770 -11.34 -17.80 34.09
CA GLY A 770 -12.13 -17.58 32.88
C GLY A 770 -11.86 -16.25 32.19
N THR A 771 -10.92 -15.43 32.68
CA THR A 771 -10.50 -14.19 31.99
C THR A 771 -9.46 -14.49 30.90
N THR A 772 -9.56 -13.82 29.75
CA THR A 772 -8.57 -13.94 28.70
C THR A 772 -7.40 -13.00 29.00
N GLY A 773 -6.22 -13.57 29.22
CA GLY A 773 -4.97 -12.84 29.42
C GLY A 773 -4.09 -12.88 28.19
N THR A 774 -3.41 -11.77 27.89
CA THR A 774 -2.39 -11.71 26.84
C THR A 774 -1.01 -11.82 27.47
N TYR A 775 -0.22 -12.78 26.99
CA TYR A 775 1.15 -13.03 27.43
C TYR A 775 2.13 -12.77 26.30
N TYR A 776 3.28 -12.22 26.64
CA TYR A 776 4.37 -11.97 25.70
C TYR A 776 5.59 -12.78 26.13
N GLY A 777 6.27 -13.37 25.15
CA GLY A 777 7.46 -14.18 25.37
C GLY A 777 8.43 -14.13 24.21
N ALA A 778 9.53 -14.85 24.37
CA ALA A 778 10.50 -15.05 23.31
C ALA A 778 10.75 -16.55 23.12
N ILE A 779 10.95 -16.96 21.87
CA ILE A 779 11.32 -18.34 21.52
C ILE A 779 12.78 -18.54 21.89
N GLU A 780 13.04 -19.40 22.83
CA GLU A 780 14.41 -19.75 23.27
C GLU A 780 14.97 -20.87 22.40
N ASP A 781 14.18 -21.90 22.08
CA ASP A 781 14.56 -23.06 21.28
C ASP A 781 13.46 -23.43 20.27
N ILE A 782 13.87 -23.96 19.11
CA ILE A 782 13.01 -24.45 18.02
C ILE A 782 13.41 -25.88 17.67
#